data_f88f75404ff6b4796e48c83d1dbb1007
#
_entry.id   f88f75404ff6b4796e48c83d1dbb1007
#
_cell.length_a   1.000
_cell.length_b   1.000
_cell.length_c   1.000
_cell.angle_alpha   90.00
_cell.angle_beta   90.00
_cell.angle_gamma   90.00
#
_symmetry.space_group_name_H-M   'P 1'
#
loop_
_entity.id
_entity.type
_entity.pdbx_description
1 polymer ?
#
loop_
_entity_poly.entity_id
_entity_poly.type
_entity_poly.pdbx_seq_one_letter_code
_entity_poly.pdbx_strand_id
1 'polypeptide(L)'
;MAEIKDSSASTSRRNFLKTTSLAAIGSTLIGEKPAQAAGTTGSASTVEAPDAHSQQFKSAVDAVNILQGTDSTPSFSRGNTLPIAALPFGMAHWTLQSQANTPWMFSPGVRRIQGLRCTHQLSPWLDDYGHAIFLPFSGEINPNPGARASSYRPEDAKLTPYALQLFLLRYRAQVELIPTERCCLLTASFETPDGPKTSGLVFDVLGKGSVFTPDPANRRITFTSTANAGGVPENFATYYVVEFAEAWESFDIKKVESGSGRHQPEHQIGVVKFKPGAAIEARIATSFISFDQARLNLKNELGSKPPAALREAGASLWNEHFQRIQIEGASHQQQRTFYSCMYRALLFPRTFHEPDANGKMQHYSAFNGKVEPGLMYADHGYWDVYRAWYPFMSIVFPEKLGEILQAWVNAYKEGGWLPQFPAPGYRACMTGSLIDSIFADAAVKGIPGFDVQTAYAGLKKHATIKGDPDKGFGRLGIEDYLKFNYIPADRIEQSVAETVDAAYGDFCIAQVAKATGQQDDYAMFLKRSENWRNLFDPSVKFLRGRNADGTWLSPFDPFTWGSPYVEASAWQHRWDAPHQIPELIEAMGGKAASAEALEKMLATPPIFNVGVYGQEIHEMSEMAAVEFGQYAHSNQPSHNLLYLLAHAGRPDLTQRWVRKTMNELYSPDQFAGDEDTGSMAAWYILSSLGFYPVCPGKAEYTLGSPLFTRATVQLPGKKAFVIEAPGNSPDKVFVRSANLDSQPLTGPTLEHAVIVKGGTLRFEMAAKSST
;
A
#
# COMPACT_ATOMS: atom_id res chain seq x y z
N MET A 1 -31.58 31.40 -17.12
CA MET A 1 -30.49 31.45 -16.12
C MET A 1 -30.66 30.24 -15.25
N ALA A 2 -29.93 29.17 -15.52
CA ALA A 2 -29.90 27.95 -14.72
C ALA A 2 -28.56 27.92 -14.01
N GLU A 3 -28.59 27.90 -12.68
CA GLU A 3 -27.41 27.79 -11.83
C GLU A 3 -26.75 26.43 -12.06
N ILE A 4 -25.49 26.47 -12.50
CA ILE A 4 -24.62 25.31 -12.55
C ILE A 4 -24.10 25.12 -11.13
N LYS A 5 -24.62 24.13 -10.41
CA LYS A 5 -24.06 23.68 -9.15
C LYS A 5 -22.70 23.01 -9.43
N ASP A 6 -21.66 23.63 -8.91
CA ASP A 6 -20.29 23.14 -8.90
C ASP A 6 -20.23 21.94 -7.91
N SER A 7 -20.36 20.71 -8.44
CA SER A 7 -20.17 19.50 -7.63
C SER A 7 -18.72 19.06 -7.75
N SER A 8 -17.88 19.51 -6.81
CA SER A 8 -16.57 18.91 -6.55
C SER A 8 -16.75 17.54 -5.88
N ALA A 9 -17.26 16.55 -6.63
CA ALA A 9 -17.32 15.18 -6.16
C ALA A 9 -15.92 14.57 -6.23
N SER A 10 -15.34 14.23 -5.09
CA SER A 10 -14.12 13.43 -5.01
C SER A 10 -14.40 12.08 -5.67
N THR A 11 -13.67 11.77 -6.74
CA THR A 11 -13.74 10.48 -7.39
C THR A 11 -13.02 9.46 -6.53
N SER A 12 -13.74 8.61 -5.80
CA SER A 12 -13.17 7.39 -5.22
C SER A 12 -12.83 6.40 -6.35
N ARG A 13 -11.94 5.43 -6.11
CA ARG A 13 -11.65 4.32 -7.07
C ARG A 13 -12.95 3.71 -7.60
N ARG A 14 -13.95 3.59 -6.75
CA ARG A 14 -15.32 3.12 -7.07
C ARG A 14 -16.03 4.03 -8.10
N ASN A 15 -15.86 5.36 -8.01
CA ASN A 15 -16.46 6.32 -8.93
C ASN A 15 -15.61 6.55 -10.18
N PHE A 16 -14.28 6.38 -10.08
CA PHE A 16 -13.37 6.45 -11.22
C PHE A 16 -13.67 5.35 -12.24
N LEU A 17 -13.88 4.12 -11.79
CA LEU A 17 -14.27 2.99 -12.65
C LEU A 17 -15.64 3.20 -13.32
N LYS A 18 -16.57 3.93 -12.66
CA LYS A 18 -17.86 4.31 -13.26
C LYS A 18 -17.76 5.46 -14.28
N THR A 19 -16.83 6.41 -14.10
CA THR A 19 -16.70 7.58 -14.97
C THR A 19 -15.85 7.36 -16.22
N THR A 20 -14.91 6.40 -16.21
CA THR A 20 -14.14 6.04 -17.40
C THR A 20 -14.97 5.35 -18.48
N SER A 21 -16.07 4.68 -18.11
CA SER A 21 -17.01 4.09 -19.06
C SER A 21 -17.85 5.12 -19.87
N LEU A 22 -17.87 6.38 -19.49
CA LEU A 22 -18.64 7.43 -20.17
C LEU A 22 -17.80 8.39 -21.07
N ALA A 23 -16.47 8.28 -21.03
CA ALA A 23 -15.56 9.20 -21.73
C ALA A 23 -14.95 8.68 -23.04
N ALA A 24 -15.31 7.46 -23.48
CA ALA A 24 -14.73 6.81 -24.66
C ALA A 24 -15.56 6.94 -25.96
N ILE A 25 -16.30 8.03 -26.15
CA ILE A 25 -16.94 8.30 -27.44
C ILE A 25 -16.33 9.57 -28.03
N GLY A 26 -15.38 9.40 -28.92
CA GLY A 26 -14.89 10.47 -29.79
C GLY A 26 -13.41 10.42 -30.14
N SER A 27 -12.95 9.42 -30.88
CA SER A 27 -11.82 9.59 -31.78
C SER A 27 -11.92 8.63 -32.97
N THR A 28 -11.96 9.24 -34.13
CA THR A 28 -12.09 8.70 -35.46
C THR A 28 -10.99 7.72 -35.84
N LEU A 29 -11.40 6.59 -36.38
CA LEU A 29 -10.60 5.56 -37.04
C LEU A 29 -9.74 6.14 -38.19
N ILE A 30 -8.43 5.96 -38.09
CA ILE A 30 -7.54 5.86 -39.27
C ILE A 30 -6.94 4.46 -39.21
N GLY A 31 -7.29 3.66 -40.20
CA GLY A 31 -6.85 2.27 -40.28
C GLY A 31 -5.39 2.17 -40.71
N GLU A 32 -4.60 1.39 -39.99
CA GLU A 32 -3.36 0.80 -40.47
C GLU A 32 -3.43 -0.72 -40.33
N LYS A 33 -2.98 -1.39 -41.43
CA LYS A 33 -2.96 -2.84 -41.54
C LYS A 33 -1.94 -3.46 -40.56
N PRO A 34 -2.19 -4.65 -40.01
CA PRO A 34 -1.23 -5.31 -39.15
C PRO A 34 -0.03 -5.81 -39.98
N ALA A 35 1.16 -5.42 -39.55
CA ALA A 35 2.41 -5.98 -40.05
C ALA A 35 2.61 -7.38 -39.45
N GLN A 36 2.87 -8.39 -40.32
CA GLN A 36 3.23 -9.73 -39.92
C GLN A 36 4.53 -9.70 -39.11
N ALA A 37 4.46 -10.16 -37.86
CA ALA A 37 5.64 -10.39 -37.04
C ALA A 37 6.39 -11.64 -37.56
N ALA A 38 7.61 -11.42 -38.02
CA ALA A 38 8.55 -12.50 -38.31
C ALA A 38 8.98 -13.16 -37.00
N GLY A 39 8.78 -14.46 -36.88
CA GLY A 39 9.20 -15.24 -35.73
C GLY A 39 10.72 -15.18 -35.53
N THR A 40 11.15 -14.61 -34.45
CA THR A 40 12.48 -14.83 -33.89
C THR A 40 12.35 -15.88 -32.80
N THR A 41 12.96 -17.05 -33.05
CA THR A 41 13.17 -18.11 -32.07
C THR A 41 13.99 -17.52 -30.91
N GLY A 42 13.33 -17.21 -29.80
CA GLY A 42 13.99 -16.81 -28.56
C GLY A 42 14.77 -18.02 -28.01
N SER A 43 16.07 -17.89 -27.90
CA SER A 43 16.93 -18.82 -27.21
C SER A 43 16.48 -18.86 -25.74
N ALA A 44 16.21 -20.06 -25.23
CA ALA A 44 16.04 -20.29 -23.81
C ALA A 44 17.27 -19.75 -23.08
N SER A 45 17.08 -18.73 -22.23
CA SER A 45 18.12 -18.28 -21.31
C SER A 45 18.38 -19.42 -20.33
N THR A 46 19.54 -20.04 -20.46
CA THR A 46 20.09 -20.95 -19.44
C THR A 46 20.19 -20.15 -18.14
N VAL A 47 19.45 -20.60 -17.13
CA VAL A 47 19.62 -20.12 -15.75
C VAL A 47 21.05 -20.51 -15.36
N GLU A 48 21.94 -19.51 -15.28
CA GLU A 48 23.28 -19.71 -14.76
C GLU A 48 23.18 -20.23 -13.31
N ALA A 49 23.96 -21.24 -13.02
CA ALA A 49 24.15 -21.73 -11.65
C ALA A 49 24.63 -20.56 -10.76
N PRO A 50 24.20 -20.49 -9.49
CA PRO A 50 24.53 -19.36 -8.63
C PRO A 50 26.05 -19.24 -8.51
N ASP A 51 26.56 -18.09 -8.97
CA ASP A 51 27.96 -17.73 -8.81
C ASP A 51 28.32 -17.72 -7.31
N ALA A 52 29.29 -18.54 -6.92
CA ALA A 52 29.74 -18.73 -5.54
C ALA A 52 30.43 -17.47 -4.93
N HIS A 53 30.40 -16.33 -5.63
CA HIS A 53 30.94 -15.04 -5.22
C HIS A 53 29.95 -13.89 -5.41
N SER A 54 28.68 -14.07 -4.98
CA SER A 54 27.76 -12.93 -4.89
C SER A 54 28.32 -11.96 -3.84
N GLN A 55 28.69 -10.75 -4.26
CA GLN A 55 29.08 -9.70 -3.30
C GLN A 55 27.92 -9.47 -2.34
N GLN A 56 28.12 -9.84 -1.10
CA GLN A 56 27.16 -9.62 -0.04
C GLN A 56 27.00 -8.10 0.17
N PHE A 57 25.78 -7.62 0.31
CA PHE A 57 25.53 -6.21 0.64
C PHE A 57 26.21 -5.85 1.97
N LYS A 58 26.75 -4.64 2.07
CA LYS A 58 27.41 -4.15 3.31
C LYS A 58 26.41 -4.04 4.47
N SER A 59 25.16 -3.69 4.14
CA SER A 59 24.06 -3.63 5.10
C SER A 59 22.73 -3.92 4.40
N ALA A 60 21.68 -4.20 5.16
CA ALA A 60 20.36 -4.50 4.61
C ALA A 60 19.78 -3.32 3.80
N VAL A 61 20.03 -2.08 4.22
CA VAL A 61 19.54 -0.90 3.48
C VAL A 61 20.21 -0.74 2.11
N ASP A 62 21.43 -1.25 1.91
CA ASP A 62 22.10 -1.24 0.62
C ASP A 62 21.46 -2.19 -0.40
N ALA A 63 20.71 -3.19 0.08
CA ALA A 63 19.97 -4.11 -0.77
C ALA A 63 18.66 -3.52 -1.32
N VAL A 64 18.16 -2.45 -0.72
CA VAL A 64 16.86 -1.88 -1.08
C VAL A 64 16.89 -1.23 -2.46
N ASN A 65 15.90 -1.54 -3.28
CA ASN A 65 15.60 -0.84 -4.52
C ASN A 65 14.30 -0.03 -4.35
N ILE A 66 14.42 1.28 -4.16
CA ILE A 66 13.24 2.14 -4.02
C ILE A 66 12.46 2.32 -5.32
N LEU A 67 13.00 1.85 -6.47
CA LEU A 67 12.30 1.81 -7.76
C LEU A 67 11.38 0.59 -7.91
N GLN A 68 11.39 -0.37 -6.97
CA GLN A 68 10.50 -1.53 -7.04
C GLN A 68 9.05 -1.10 -7.19
N GLY A 69 8.37 -1.56 -8.24
CA GLY A 69 6.96 -1.27 -8.52
C GLY A 69 6.67 0.06 -9.21
N THR A 70 7.69 0.85 -9.57
CA THR A 70 7.47 2.19 -10.15
C THR A 70 7.25 2.22 -11.65
N ASP A 71 7.51 1.10 -12.36
CA ASP A 71 7.29 0.99 -13.81
C ASP A 71 5.87 0.51 -14.10
N SER A 72 4.90 1.37 -13.83
CA SER A 72 3.47 1.07 -13.95
C SER A 72 2.74 2.09 -14.81
N THR A 73 1.61 1.67 -15.38
CA THR A 73 0.67 2.49 -16.14
C THR A 73 -0.75 2.27 -15.63
N PRO A 74 -1.74 3.11 -16.00
CA PRO A 74 -3.13 2.88 -15.64
C PRO A 74 -3.71 1.53 -16.12
N SER A 75 -3.13 0.93 -17.18
CA SER A 75 -3.60 -0.31 -17.79
C SER A 75 -2.79 -1.55 -17.43
N PHE A 76 -1.67 -1.38 -16.73
CA PHE A 76 -0.83 -2.50 -16.28
C PHE A 76 0.03 -2.06 -15.10
N SER A 77 -0.21 -2.64 -13.93
CA SER A 77 0.55 -2.35 -12.73
C SER A 77 1.70 -3.35 -12.52
N ARG A 78 2.83 -2.81 -12.08
CA ARG A 78 3.95 -3.58 -11.54
C ARG A 78 4.22 -3.21 -10.09
N GLY A 79 3.23 -2.55 -9.44
CA GLY A 79 3.28 -2.08 -8.07
C GLY A 79 2.55 -0.76 -7.83
N ASN A 80 2.39 0.08 -8.86
CA ASN A 80 1.82 1.43 -8.76
C ASN A 80 2.44 2.27 -7.62
N THR A 81 3.75 2.12 -7.41
CA THR A 81 4.51 2.78 -6.34
C THR A 81 5.29 3.98 -6.85
N LEU A 82 5.83 4.77 -5.91
CA LEU A 82 6.75 5.87 -6.18
C LEU A 82 8.14 5.57 -5.60
N PRO A 83 9.23 6.15 -6.14
CA PRO A 83 10.57 6.06 -5.56
C PRO A 83 10.67 6.98 -4.34
N ILE A 84 10.20 6.50 -3.20
CA ILE A 84 10.09 7.28 -1.97
C ILE A 84 11.43 7.30 -1.21
N ALA A 85 11.89 8.48 -0.83
CA ALA A 85 12.82 8.66 0.26
C ALA A 85 12.03 9.19 1.47
N ALA A 86 12.06 8.44 2.57
CA ALA A 86 11.40 8.76 3.82
C ALA A 86 12.02 7.95 4.95
N LEU A 87 11.74 8.30 6.21
CA LEU A 87 11.99 7.40 7.34
C LEU A 87 10.86 6.37 7.46
N PRO A 88 11.06 5.23 8.16
CA PRO A 88 9.99 4.27 8.41
C PRO A 88 8.77 4.96 9.02
N PHE A 89 7.59 4.75 8.42
CA PHE A 89 6.32 5.39 8.83
C PHE A 89 6.34 6.93 8.82
N GLY A 90 7.28 7.56 8.11
CA GLY A 90 7.47 9.01 8.10
C GLY A 90 6.22 9.78 7.65
N MET A 91 6.00 10.97 8.23
CA MET A 91 4.87 11.83 7.86
C MET A 91 5.03 12.41 6.45
N ALA A 92 6.24 12.85 6.10
CA ALA A 92 6.55 13.43 4.79
C ALA A 92 7.31 12.42 3.92
N HIS A 93 6.72 12.05 2.79
CA HIS A 93 7.37 11.24 1.77
C HIS A 93 7.93 12.14 0.65
N TRP A 94 9.14 11.84 0.19
CA TRP A 94 9.80 12.61 -0.86
C TRP A 94 10.09 11.73 -2.06
N THR A 95 9.76 12.25 -3.24
CA THR A 95 9.92 11.48 -4.48
C THR A 95 10.38 12.36 -5.63
N LEU A 96 10.85 11.74 -6.71
CA LEU A 96 11.07 12.40 -7.98
C LEU A 96 9.74 12.51 -8.73
N GLN A 97 9.49 13.65 -9.37
CA GLN A 97 8.38 13.80 -10.30
C GLN A 97 8.91 13.93 -11.73
N SER A 98 8.56 12.96 -12.58
CA SER A 98 8.96 12.95 -14.00
C SER A 98 7.85 13.39 -14.94
N GLN A 99 6.59 13.27 -14.52
CA GLN A 99 5.41 13.62 -15.30
C GLN A 99 4.54 14.63 -14.53
N ALA A 100 4.09 15.70 -15.22
CA ALA A 100 3.14 16.63 -14.64
C ALA A 100 1.71 16.09 -14.79
N ASN A 101 0.87 16.41 -13.80
CA ASN A 101 -0.60 16.40 -13.92
C ASN A 101 -1.21 15.03 -14.21
N THR A 102 -0.60 14.01 -13.66
CA THR A 102 -1.16 12.66 -13.63
C THR A 102 -0.87 12.05 -12.24
N PRO A 103 -1.78 11.23 -11.71
CA PRO A 103 -1.49 10.45 -10.51
C PRO A 103 -0.29 9.50 -10.67
N TRP A 104 0.00 9.04 -11.89
CA TRP A 104 1.23 8.32 -12.26
C TRP A 104 2.38 9.30 -12.48
N MET A 105 2.78 10.00 -11.40
CA MET A 105 3.70 11.15 -11.47
C MET A 105 5.16 10.79 -11.73
N PHE A 106 5.54 9.54 -11.63
CA PHE A 106 6.88 9.05 -11.91
C PHE A 106 6.86 7.82 -12.84
N SER A 107 7.82 7.78 -13.77
CA SER A 107 8.12 6.60 -14.58
C SER A 107 9.63 6.50 -14.78
N PRO A 108 10.25 5.33 -14.53
CA PRO A 108 11.70 5.14 -14.69
C PRO A 108 12.17 5.29 -16.13
N GLY A 109 11.30 5.08 -17.12
CA GLY A 109 11.59 5.29 -18.54
C GLY A 109 11.67 6.76 -18.95
N VAL A 110 11.18 7.70 -18.15
CA VAL A 110 11.17 9.13 -18.45
C VAL A 110 12.41 9.80 -17.86
N ARG A 111 13.38 10.14 -18.73
CA ARG A 111 14.65 10.79 -18.32
C ARG A 111 14.53 12.29 -18.10
N ARG A 112 13.42 12.75 -17.55
CA ARG A 112 13.15 14.16 -17.23
C ARG A 112 12.57 14.28 -15.83
N ILE A 113 13.06 15.27 -15.07
CA ILE A 113 12.57 15.58 -13.73
C ILE A 113 11.98 16.99 -13.72
N GLN A 114 10.77 17.12 -13.20
CA GLN A 114 10.06 18.38 -13.00
C GLN A 114 10.36 18.98 -11.62
N GLY A 115 10.81 18.15 -10.69
CA GLY A 115 11.23 18.52 -9.36
C GLY A 115 11.22 17.34 -8.39
N LEU A 116 11.60 17.65 -7.15
CA LEU A 116 11.46 16.77 -6.00
C LEU A 116 10.15 17.12 -5.30
N ARG A 117 9.29 16.13 -5.09
CA ARG A 117 7.95 16.33 -4.56
C ARG A 117 7.85 15.79 -3.13
N CYS A 118 7.34 16.61 -2.22
CA CYS A 118 6.71 16.14 -1.00
C CYS A 118 5.34 15.57 -1.39
N THR A 119 5.08 14.31 -1.12
CA THR A 119 3.87 13.61 -1.53
C THR A 119 3.23 12.88 -0.35
N HIS A 120 1.92 12.74 -0.43
CA HIS A 120 1.10 11.96 0.48
C HIS A 120 0.23 10.97 -0.30
N GLN A 121 0.59 10.70 -1.56
CA GLN A 121 -0.10 9.71 -2.38
C GLN A 121 0.22 8.30 -1.89
N LEU A 122 -0.81 7.56 -1.53
CA LEU A 122 -0.68 6.15 -1.15
C LEU A 122 -0.85 5.21 -2.36
N SER A 123 -1.65 5.63 -3.33
CA SER A 123 -1.92 4.96 -4.61
C SER A 123 -2.32 6.00 -5.65
N PRO A 124 -1.99 5.82 -6.94
CA PRO A 124 -2.44 6.72 -8.00
C PRO A 124 -3.97 6.80 -8.13
N TRP A 125 -4.69 5.79 -7.67
CA TRP A 125 -6.17 5.76 -7.70
C TRP A 125 -6.83 6.70 -6.68
N LEU A 126 -6.10 7.11 -5.64
CA LEU A 126 -6.60 7.94 -4.54
C LEU A 126 -6.10 9.37 -4.56
N ASP A 127 -5.32 9.73 -5.59
CA ASP A 127 -4.70 11.05 -5.73
C ASP A 127 -3.77 11.41 -4.56
N ASP A 128 -3.29 12.65 -4.54
CA ASP A 128 -2.34 13.18 -3.56
C ASP A 128 -2.98 14.34 -2.77
N TYR A 129 -2.42 14.64 -1.62
CA TYR A 129 -2.86 15.77 -0.82
C TYR A 129 -1.68 16.50 -0.17
N GLY A 130 -1.87 17.77 0.14
CA GLY A 130 -0.89 18.59 0.86
C GLY A 130 0.50 18.66 0.21
N HIS A 131 0.61 18.35 -1.05
CA HIS A 131 1.88 18.21 -1.77
C HIS A 131 2.50 19.55 -2.20
N ALA A 132 3.82 19.54 -2.39
CA ALA A 132 4.59 20.63 -3.01
C ALA A 132 5.80 20.07 -3.77
N ILE A 133 6.22 20.77 -4.84
CA ILE A 133 7.33 20.40 -5.70
C ILE A 133 8.43 21.45 -5.59
N PHE A 134 9.68 21.01 -5.51
CA PHE A 134 10.87 21.84 -5.38
C PHE A 134 11.81 21.55 -6.53
N LEU A 135 12.22 22.58 -7.29
CA LEU A 135 13.17 22.41 -8.39
C LEU A 135 14.31 23.46 -8.26
N PRO A 136 15.53 23.02 -7.91
CA PRO A 136 16.72 23.87 -8.04
C PRO A 136 17.01 24.16 -9.51
N PHE A 137 17.41 25.40 -9.81
CA PHE A 137 17.73 25.84 -11.17
C PHE A 137 18.89 26.82 -11.21
N SER A 138 19.51 26.95 -12.38
CA SER A 138 20.45 28.04 -12.70
C SER A 138 20.01 28.76 -13.98
N GLY A 139 20.21 30.08 -14.03
CA GLY A 139 19.82 30.97 -15.13
C GLY A 139 18.32 31.32 -15.08
N GLU A 140 17.68 31.43 -16.25
CA GLU A 140 16.28 31.79 -16.35
C GLU A 140 15.37 30.57 -16.17
N ILE A 141 14.19 30.80 -15.58
CA ILE A 141 13.20 29.75 -15.30
C ILE A 141 11.86 30.03 -16.00
N ASN A 142 11.35 29.03 -16.70
CA ASN A 142 9.99 29.06 -17.22
C ASN A 142 9.03 28.59 -16.12
N PRO A 143 7.89 29.26 -15.90
CA PRO A 143 6.93 28.85 -14.88
C PRO A 143 6.24 27.51 -15.17
N ASN A 144 6.06 27.13 -16.44
CA ASN A 144 5.33 25.90 -16.81
C ASN A 144 6.15 24.63 -16.48
N PRO A 145 5.56 23.63 -15.79
CA PRO A 145 6.25 22.42 -15.35
C PRO A 145 7.00 21.68 -16.45
N GLY A 146 6.35 21.43 -17.58
CA GLY A 146 6.96 20.75 -18.73
C GLY A 146 8.12 21.54 -19.35
N ALA A 147 8.00 22.88 -19.40
CA ALA A 147 9.03 23.75 -19.97
C ALA A 147 10.23 23.97 -19.04
N ARG A 148 10.06 23.88 -17.70
CA ARG A 148 11.17 24.01 -16.74
C ARG A 148 11.86 22.70 -16.40
N ALA A 149 11.30 21.53 -16.77
CA ALA A 149 11.87 20.25 -16.45
C ALA A 149 13.32 20.12 -16.93
N SER A 150 14.13 19.41 -16.16
CA SER A 150 15.52 19.08 -16.51
C SER A 150 15.65 17.61 -16.86
N SER A 151 16.47 17.30 -17.87
CA SER A 151 16.92 15.92 -18.08
C SER A 151 17.87 15.50 -16.94
N TYR A 152 17.93 14.21 -16.67
CA TYR A 152 18.86 13.56 -15.76
C TYR A 152 19.27 12.20 -16.32
N ARG A 153 20.29 11.59 -15.74
CA ARG A 153 20.73 10.23 -16.06
C ARG A 153 20.35 9.32 -14.88
N PRO A 154 19.38 8.41 -15.06
CA PRO A 154 19.00 7.48 -14.00
C PRO A 154 20.15 6.61 -13.50
N GLU A 155 21.05 6.23 -14.40
CA GLU A 155 22.26 5.44 -14.13
C GLU A 155 23.28 6.14 -13.21
N ASP A 156 23.30 7.47 -13.18
CA ASP A 156 24.17 8.28 -12.32
C ASP A 156 23.49 8.71 -11.02
N ALA A 157 22.15 8.49 -10.91
CA ALA A 157 21.40 8.86 -9.72
C ALA A 157 21.61 7.84 -8.59
N LYS A 158 21.74 8.32 -7.36
CA LYS A 158 21.75 7.47 -6.16
C LYS A 158 20.46 7.67 -5.41
N LEU A 159 19.58 6.69 -5.52
CA LEU A 159 18.25 6.72 -4.94
C LEU A 159 18.16 5.66 -3.83
N THR A 160 18.08 6.13 -2.60
CA THR A 160 18.03 5.29 -1.40
C THR A 160 16.81 5.65 -0.54
N PRO A 161 16.38 4.80 0.40
CA PRO A 161 15.30 5.15 1.32
C PRO A 161 15.53 6.44 2.11
N TYR A 162 16.79 6.84 2.31
CA TYR A 162 17.21 7.93 3.18
C TYR A 162 17.86 9.12 2.44
N ALA A 163 18.00 9.07 1.11
CA ALA A 163 18.51 10.18 0.30
C ALA A 163 18.20 10.00 -1.20
N LEU A 164 17.90 11.12 -1.87
CA LEU A 164 17.82 11.22 -3.33
C LEU A 164 18.95 12.10 -3.82
N GLN A 165 19.85 11.57 -4.65
CA GLN A 165 20.97 12.30 -5.24
C GLN A 165 20.91 12.18 -6.76
N LEU A 166 20.89 13.30 -7.47
CA LEU A 166 20.86 13.33 -8.94
C LEU A 166 21.47 14.60 -9.50
N PHE A 167 21.87 14.53 -10.78
CA PHE A 167 22.41 15.68 -11.51
C PHE A 167 21.37 16.18 -12.53
N LEU A 168 20.94 17.43 -12.39
CA LEU A 168 20.02 18.10 -13.31
C LEU A 168 20.82 18.69 -14.48
N LEU A 169 20.81 18.01 -15.63
CA LEU A 169 21.65 18.34 -16.80
C LEU A 169 21.41 19.75 -17.33
N ARG A 170 20.16 20.17 -17.45
CA ARG A 170 19.78 21.50 -17.95
C ARG A 170 20.36 22.63 -17.10
N TYR A 171 20.32 22.45 -15.80
CA TYR A 171 20.70 23.47 -14.81
C TYR A 171 22.10 23.27 -14.28
N ARG A 172 22.79 22.21 -14.74
CA ARG A 172 24.13 21.86 -14.25
C ARG A 172 24.19 21.79 -12.73
N ALA A 173 23.12 21.22 -12.12
CA ALA A 173 22.95 21.20 -10.68
C ALA A 173 23.10 19.78 -10.13
N GLN A 174 24.06 19.61 -9.21
CA GLN A 174 24.10 18.44 -8.34
C GLN A 174 23.14 18.66 -7.19
N VAL A 175 22.11 17.83 -7.08
CA VAL A 175 21.03 17.95 -6.10
C VAL A 175 21.05 16.78 -5.15
N GLU A 176 20.84 17.05 -3.87
CA GLU A 176 20.61 16.04 -2.84
C GLU A 176 19.44 16.44 -1.96
N LEU A 177 18.56 15.48 -1.68
CA LEU A 177 17.47 15.60 -0.72
C LEU A 177 17.61 14.49 0.33
N ILE A 178 17.60 14.88 1.63
CA ILE A 178 17.72 13.97 2.77
C ILE A 178 16.48 14.16 3.64
N PRO A 179 15.58 13.15 3.74
CA PRO A 179 14.36 13.23 4.54
C PRO A 179 14.64 13.05 6.03
N THR A 180 13.77 13.63 6.85
CA THR A 180 13.51 13.23 8.22
C THR A 180 12.03 12.84 8.36
N GLU A 181 11.48 12.74 9.55
CA GLU A 181 10.08 12.27 9.72
C GLU A 181 9.08 13.25 9.10
N ARG A 182 9.27 14.57 9.29
CA ARG A 182 8.36 15.64 8.82
C ARG A 182 9.05 16.69 7.96
N CYS A 183 10.38 16.57 7.80
CA CYS A 183 11.18 17.59 7.15
C CYS A 183 12.11 16.98 6.09
N CYS A 184 12.81 17.83 5.33
CA CYS A 184 13.97 17.42 4.56
C CYS A 184 15.03 18.53 4.51
N LEU A 185 16.26 18.11 4.27
CA LEU A 185 17.34 18.99 3.85
C LEU A 185 17.51 18.85 2.33
N LEU A 186 17.33 19.93 1.59
CA LEU A 186 17.58 20.02 0.16
C LEU A 186 18.82 20.87 -0.11
N THR A 187 19.80 20.27 -0.78
CA THR A 187 21.02 21.00 -1.20
C THR A 187 21.15 20.97 -2.71
N ALA A 188 21.67 22.04 -3.30
CA ALA A 188 22.05 22.09 -4.70
C ALA A 188 23.34 22.89 -4.88
N SER A 189 24.29 22.34 -5.63
CA SER A 189 25.51 23.05 -6.10
C SER A 189 25.51 23.07 -7.63
N PHE A 190 26.06 24.15 -8.19
CA PHE A 190 25.97 24.43 -9.62
C PHE A 190 27.34 24.44 -10.27
N GLU A 191 27.51 23.69 -11.34
CA GLU A 191 28.68 23.82 -12.21
C GLU A 191 28.52 25.04 -13.11
N THR A 192 29.56 25.81 -13.26
CA THR A 192 29.56 27.11 -13.98
C THR A 192 30.61 27.17 -15.12
N PRO A 193 30.55 26.24 -16.12
CA PRO A 193 31.55 26.18 -17.20
C PRO A 193 31.60 27.48 -18.05
N ASP A 194 30.43 28.13 -18.19
CA ASP A 194 30.28 29.38 -18.97
C ASP A 194 30.19 30.64 -18.08
N GLY A 195 30.71 30.56 -16.87
CA GLY A 195 30.59 31.59 -15.84
C GLY A 195 29.35 31.43 -14.96
N PRO A 196 29.34 32.08 -13.77
CA PRO A 196 28.26 31.94 -12.81
C PRO A 196 26.95 32.53 -13.35
N LYS A 197 25.86 31.72 -13.26
CA LYS A 197 24.48 32.13 -13.57
C LYS A 197 23.70 32.26 -12.27
N THR A 198 22.61 33.05 -12.26
CA THR A 198 21.69 33.14 -11.13
C THR A 198 21.26 31.75 -10.70
N SER A 199 21.43 31.40 -9.45
CA SER A 199 20.87 30.14 -8.86
C SER A 199 19.54 30.42 -8.21
N GLY A 200 18.66 29.42 -8.15
CA GLY A 200 17.34 29.58 -7.54
C GLY A 200 16.64 28.27 -7.22
N LEU A 201 15.52 28.41 -6.54
CA LEU A 201 14.62 27.32 -6.20
C LEU A 201 13.18 27.69 -6.56
N VAL A 202 12.50 26.81 -7.26
CA VAL A 202 11.06 26.91 -7.54
C VAL A 202 10.28 26.17 -6.46
N PHE A 203 9.18 26.77 -6.01
CA PHE A 203 8.14 26.15 -5.19
C PHE A 203 6.87 26.05 -6.01
N ASP A 204 6.42 24.85 -6.34
CA ASP A 204 5.19 24.63 -7.09
C ASP A 204 4.20 23.79 -6.25
N VAL A 205 3.05 24.35 -5.96
CA VAL A 205 2.07 23.75 -5.05
C VAL A 205 0.89 23.10 -5.78
N LEU A 206 0.83 23.22 -7.11
CA LEU A 206 -0.19 22.60 -7.97
C LEU A 206 -1.65 22.72 -7.48
N GLY A 207 -2.01 23.85 -6.86
CA GLY A 207 -3.36 24.03 -6.33
C GLY A 207 -3.80 25.48 -6.24
N LYS A 208 -5.11 25.70 -6.18
CA LYS A 208 -5.67 27.03 -5.94
C LYS A 208 -5.42 27.44 -4.48
N GLY A 209 -5.13 28.72 -4.27
CA GLY A 209 -5.13 29.31 -2.91
C GLY A 209 -3.83 29.22 -2.13
N SER A 210 -2.72 28.78 -2.74
CA SER A 210 -1.43 28.86 -2.08
C SER A 210 -0.97 30.31 -1.89
N VAL A 211 -0.67 30.68 -0.66
CA VAL A 211 -0.17 32.01 -0.31
C VAL A 211 1.27 31.87 0.13
N PHE A 212 2.18 32.56 -0.59
CA PHE A 212 3.59 32.63 -0.25
C PHE A 212 3.88 33.89 0.58
N THR A 213 4.56 33.70 1.70
CA THR A 213 4.98 34.79 2.58
C THR A 213 6.50 34.74 2.76
N PRO A 214 7.26 35.64 2.05
CA PRO A 214 8.70 35.77 2.24
C PRO A 214 9.01 36.58 3.50
N ASP A 215 10.02 36.13 4.25
CA ASP A 215 10.61 36.79 5.42
C ASP A 215 12.14 36.89 5.21
N PRO A 216 12.62 37.91 4.49
CA PRO A 216 14.05 38.07 4.18
C PRO A 216 14.94 38.21 5.42
N ALA A 217 14.41 38.82 6.49
CA ALA A 217 15.17 39.04 7.73
C ALA A 217 15.56 37.72 8.41
N ASN A 218 14.68 36.73 8.33
CA ASN A 218 14.90 35.39 8.88
C ASN A 218 15.30 34.36 7.80
N ARG A 219 15.52 34.79 6.56
CA ARG A 219 15.84 33.92 5.40
C ARG A 219 14.85 32.78 5.27
N ARG A 220 13.54 33.10 5.40
CA ARG A 220 12.45 32.14 5.47
C ARG A 220 11.36 32.46 4.45
N ILE A 221 10.82 31.41 3.84
CA ILE A 221 9.59 31.49 3.02
C ILE A 221 8.60 30.51 3.61
N THR A 222 7.36 30.95 3.82
CA THR A 222 6.27 30.09 4.24
C THR A 222 5.17 30.05 3.18
N PHE A 223 4.51 28.91 3.05
CA PHE A 223 3.34 28.75 2.18
C PHE A 223 2.47 27.57 2.63
N THR A 224 1.24 27.56 2.15
CA THR A 224 0.27 26.45 2.42
C THR A 224 -0.03 25.69 1.15
N SER A 225 -0.31 24.40 1.30
CA SER A 225 -0.93 23.56 0.28
C SER A 225 -2.28 23.07 0.81
N THR A 226 -3.37 23.47 0.12
CA THR A 226 -4.73 23.02 0.43
C THR A 226 -5.21 21.91 -0.52
N ALA A 227 -4.28 21.41 -1.35
CA ALA A 227 -4.56 20.31 -2.26
C ALA A 227 -5.03 19.08 -1.46
N ASN A 228 -6.14 18.49 -1.87
CA ASN A 228 -6.66 17.26 -1.30
C ASN A 228 -7.57 16.57 -2.32
N ALA A 229 -7.80 15.29 -2.10
CA ALA A 229 -8.67 14.46 -2.93
C ALA A 229 -10.03 14.18 -2.27
N GLY A 230 -10.43 14.99 -1.30
CA GLY A 230 -11.69 14.88 -0.54
C GLY A 230 -11.56 14.11 0.77
N GLY A 231 -12.70 13.97 1.47
CA GLY A 231 -12.77 13.25 2.74
C GLY A 231 -12.15 13.98 3.94
N VAL A 232 -11.84 15.28 3.79
CA VAL A 232 -11.24 16.13 4.83
C VAL A 232 -12.11 17.36 5.10
N PRO A 233 -12.04 17.97 6.30
CA PRO A 233 -12.68 19.24 6.60
C PRO A 233 -12.16 20.39 5.74
N GLU A 234 -12.99 21.44 5.58
CA GLU A 234 -12.70 22.61 4.71
C GLU A 234 -11.42 23.37 5.11
N ASN A 235 -11.03 23.31 6.38
CA ASN A 235 -9.83 23.98 6.89
C ASN A 235 -8.57 23.12 6.77
N PHE A 236 -8.61 22.02 6.02
CA PHE A 236 -7.44 21.19 5.77
C PHE A 236 -6.35 21.97 5.01
N ALA A 237 -5.14 21.95 5.54
CA ALA A 237 -3.96 22.51 4.87
C ALA A 237 -2.68 21.83 5.36
N THR A 238 -1.68 21.78 4.48
CA THR A 238 -0.30 21.49 4.85
C THR A 238 0.48 22.79 4.86
N TYR A 239 1.15 23.07 5.97
CA TYR A 239 1.95 24.26 6.21
C TYR A 239 3.41 23.96 5.94
N TYR A 240 4.03 24.71 5.02
CA TYR A 240 5.43 24.58 4.66
C TYR A 240 6.24 25.74 5.22
N VAL A 241 7.36 25.44 5.83
CA VAL A 241 8.39 26.42 6.24
C VAL A 241 9.70 26.03 5.58
N VAL A 242 10.28 26.98 4.83
CA VAL A 242 11.56 26.80 4.15
C VAL A 242 12.54 27.83 4.69
N GLU A 243 13.62 27.39 5.32
CA GLU A 243 14.71 28.23 5.78
C GLU A 243 15.97 28.01 4.96
N PHE A 244 16.65 29.10 4.59
CA PHE A 244 17.84 29.05 3.76
C PHE A 244 19.10 29.41 4.57
N ALA A 245 20.20 28.74 4.26
CA ALA A 245 21.49 29.08 4.84
C ALA A 245 21.98 30.50 4.42
N GLU A 246 21.70 30.83 3.15
CA GLU A 246 22.14 32.12 2.56
C GLU A 246 20.93 33.04 2.33
N ALA A 247 21.20 34.36 2.32
CA ALA A 247 20.21 35.35 1.93
C ALA A 247 19.99 35.30 0.42
N TRP A 248 18.75 35.45 0.00
CA TRP A 248 18.37 35.54 -1.41
C TRP A 248 18.35 36.97 -1.93
N GLU A 249 18.47 37.15 -3.25
CA GLU A 249 18.43 38.48 -3.91
C GLU A 249 16.99 38.90 -4.22
N SER A 250 16.14 37.96 -4.67
CA SER A 250 14.75 38.24 -4.96
C SER A 250 13.83 37.02 -4.71
N PHE A 251 12.55 37.34 -4.49
CA PHE A 251 11.46 36.36 -4.49
C PHE A 251 10.34 36.86 -5.36
N ASP A 252 10.00 36.09 -6.38
CA ASP A 252 8.98 36.41 -7.35
C ASP A 252 7.83 35.40 -7.29
N ILE A 253 6.59 35.86 -7.45
CA ILE A 253 5.45 34.98 -7.67
C ILE A 253 5.14 35.02 -9.18
N LYS A 254 5.07 33.84 -9.81
CA LYS A 254 4.77 33.70 -11.22
C LYS A 254 3.48 32.91 -11.40
N LYS A 255 2.67 33.32 -12.39
CA LYS A 255 1.46 32.62 -12.78
C LYS A 255 1.80 31.47 -13.71
N VAL A 256 1.18 30.33 -13.47
CA VAL A 256 1.16 29.16 -14.36
C VAL A 256 -0.23 29.08 -15.00
N GLU A 257 -0.28 29.16 -16.32
CA GLU A 257 -1.53 29.08 -17.07
C GLU A 257 -2.10 27.66 -17.04
N SER A 258 -3.43 27.55 -17.09
CA SER A 258 -4.11 26.25 -17.16
C SER A 258 -3.66 25.49 -18.41
N GLY A 259 -3.30 24.24 -18.24
CA GLY A 259 -3.11 23.31 -19.35
C GLY A 259 -4.41 22.63 -19.78
N SER A 260 -4.36 21.88 -20.87
CA SER A 260 -5.49 21.14 -21.44
C SER A 260 -5.77 19.84 -20.66
N GLY A 261 -5.96 19.88 -19.36
CA GLY A 261 -6.24 18.69 -18.58
C GLY A 261 -6.85 18.95 -17.22
N ARG A 262 -7.59 17.99 -16.71
CA ARG A 262 -8.31 18.04 -15.43
C ARG A 262 -7.40 18.34 -14.22
N HIS A 263 -6.11 18.02 -14.32
CA HIS A 263 -5.11 18.18 -13.27
C HIS A 263 -4.15 19.37 -13.48
N GLN A 264 -4.49 20.33 -14.33
CA GLN A 264 -3.69 21.54 -14.59
C GLN A 264 -4.50 22.83 -14.37
N PRO A 265 -4.97 23.13 -13.15
CA PRO A 265 -5.59 24.39 -12.87
C PRO A 265 -4.58 25.55 -13.00
N GLU A 266 -5.07 26.73 -13.34
CA GLU A 266 -4.28 27.94 -13.15
C GLU A 266 -3.86 28.06 -11.70
N HIS A 267 -2.56 28.28 -11.45
CA HIS A 267 -2.01 28.42 -10.11
C HIS A 267 -0.77 29.33 -10.10
N GLN A 268 -0.22 29.59 -8.94
CA GLN A 268 0.97 30.41 -8.76
C GLN A 268 2.14 29.56 -8.24
N ILE A 269 3.34 29.89 -8.69
CA ILE A 269 4.58 29.34 -8.16
C ILE A 269 5.41 30.44 -7.50
N GLY A 270 6.12 30.09 -6.45
CA GLY A 270 7.17 30.92 -5.86
C GLY A 270 8.53 30.65 -6.53
N VAL A 271 9.30 31.68 -6.78
CA VAL A 271 10.66 31.56 -7.34
C VAL A 271 11.60 32.42 -6.50
N VAL A 272 12.48 31.77 -5.77
CA VAL A 272 13.58 32.46 -5.03
C VAL A 272 14.85 32.43 -5.85
N LYS A 273 15.58 33.55 -5.88
CA LYS A 273 16.83 33.71 -6.62
C LYS A 273 17.97 34.15 -5.69
N PHE A 274 19.12 33.54 -5.87
CA PHE A 274 20.36 33.83 -5.14
C PHE A 274 21.41 34.41 -6.07
N LYS A 275 22.51 34.88 -5.50
CA LYS A 275 23.69 35.37 -6.23
C LYS A 275 24.13 34.34 -7.27
N PRO A 276 24.68 34.80 -8.41
CA PRO A 276 25.21 33.91 -9.43
C PRO A 276 26.19 32.88 -8.87
N GLY A 277 25.96 31.59 -9.14
CA GLY A 277 26.81 30.49 -8.70
C GLY A 277 26.70 30.10 -7.22
N ALA A 278 25.81 30.76 -6.45
CA ALA A 278 25.59 30.37 -5.04
C ALA A 278 25.01 28.96 -4.92
N ALA A 279 25.56 28.16 -4.03
CA ALA A 279 24.94 26.91 -3.62
C ALA A 279 23.66 27.20 -2.83
N ILE A 280 22.73 26.28 -2.90
CA ILE A 280 21.46 26.32 -2.15
C ILE A 280 21.49 25.28 -1.04
N GLU A 281 21.26 25.71 0.19
CA GLU A 281 20.89 24.85 1.29
C GLU A 281 19.50 25.30 1.81
N ALA A 282 18.48 24.46 1.63
CA ALA A 282 17.11 24.73 2.05
C ALA A 282 16.66 23.65 3.05
N ARG A 283 16.30 24.08 4.26
CA ARG A 283 15.68 23.27 5.31
C ARG A 283 14.20 23.41 5.20
N ILE A 284 13.51 22.33 4.82
CA ILE A 284 12.09 22.32 4.48
C ILE A 284 11.35 21.51 5.55
N ALA A 285 10.37 22.11 6.19
CA ALA A 285 9.53 21.46 7.18
C ALA A 285 8.07 21.51 6.77
N THR A 286 7.32 20.47 7.15
CA THR A 286 5.88 20.36 6.97
C THR A 286 5.16 20.24 8.31
N SER A 287 3.90 20.64 8.33
CA SER A 287 2.95 20.41 9.42
C SER A 287 1.53 20.42 8.88
N PHE A 288 0.64 19.62 9.46
CA PHE A 288 -0.81 19.72 9.21
C PHE A 288 -1.52 20.64 10.22
N ILE A 289 -0.77 21.18 11.20
CA ILE A 289 -1.31 21.99 12.30
C ILE A 289 -1.14 23.49 12.04
N SER A 290 0.09 23.94 11.83
CA SER A 290 0.38 25.39 11.67
C SER A 290 1.82 25.65 11.20
N PHE A 291 2.13 26.90 10.82
CA PHE A 291 3.51 27.34 10.57
C PHE A 291 4.40 27.29 11.82
N ASP A 292 3.83 27.56 13.01
CA ASP A 292 4.57 27.46 14.28
C ASP A 292 4.99 26.02 14.56
N GLN A 293 4.09 25.08 14.31
CA GLN A 293 4.40 23.67 14.43
C GLN A 293 5.43 23.22 13.39
N ALA A 294 5.32 23.67 12.14
CA ALA A 294 6.32 23.36 11.13
C ALA A 294 7.72 23.89 11.52
N ARG A 295 7.80 25.11 12.12
CA ARG A 295 9.07 25.62 12.66
C ARG A 295 9.59 24.78 13.82
N LEU A 296 8.71 24.28 14.68
CA LEU A 296 9.11 23.40 15.78
C LEU A 296 9.65 22.05 15.23
N ASN A 297 9.00 21.48 14.22
CA ASN A 297 9.47 20.28 13.53
C ASN A 297 10.86 20.51 12.91
N LEU A 298 11.04 21.63 12.21
CA LEU A 298 12.32 22.00 11.60
C LEU A 298 13.45 22.07 12.64
N LYS A 299 13.19 22.75 13.75
CA LYS A 299 14.15 22.90 14.85
C LYS A 299 14.53 21.53 15.45
N ASN A 300 13.55 20.70 15.72
CA ASN A 300 13.74 19.42 16.41
C ASN A 300 14.43 18.37 15.53
N GLU A 301 14.06 18.31 14.24
CA GLU A 301 14.51 17.25 13.34
C GLU A 301 15.79 17.63 12.59
N LEU A 302 15.86 18.81 12.00
CA LEU A 302 17.00 19.28 11.23
C LEU A 302 17.98 20.10 12.08
N GLY A 303 17.48 21.13 12.79
CA GLY A 303 18.33 22.05 13.56
C GLY A 303 19.52 22.55 12.71
N SER A 304 20.75 22.39 13.23
CA SER A 304 21.99 22.68 12.52
C SER A 304 22.74 21.43 12.04
N LYS A 305 22.10 20.27 11.99
CA LYS A 305 22.72 19.01 11.61
C LYS A 305 23.25 19.08 10.18
N PRO A 306 24.50 18.62 9.91
CA PRO A 306 25.05 18.58 8.57
C PRO A 306 24.48 17.42 7.74
N PRO A 307 24.52 17.49 6.39
CA PRO A 307 23.98 16.46 5.50
C PRO A 307 24.49 15.03 5.82
N ALA A 308 25.76 14.88 6.15
CA ALA A 308 26.36 13.57 6.46
C ALA A 308 25.71 12.93 7.69
N ALA A 309 25.47 13.70 8.76
CA ALA A 309 24.84 13.19 9.98
C ALA A 309 23.37 12.79 9.74
N LEU A 310 22.63 13.53 8.91
CA LEU A 310 21.26 13.20 8.56
C LEU A 310 21.19 11.90 7.72
N ARG A 311 22.09 11.72 6.75
CA ARG A 311 22.18 10.47 5.96
C ARG A 311 22.49 9.26 6.85
N GLU A 312 23.49 9.40 7.72
CA GLU A 312 23.88 8.33 8.64
C GLU A 312 22.73 7.93 9.58
N ALA A 313 22.04 8.93 10.13
CA ALA A 313 20.86 8.68 10.99
C ALA A 313 19.75 7.96 10.23
N GLY A 314 19.43 8.39 9.00
CA GLY A 314 18.41 7.75 8.16
C GLY A 314 18.78 6.30 7.79
N ALA A 315 20.01 6.07 7.35
CA ALA A 315 20.52 4.73 7.03
C ALA A 315 20.52 3.80 8.25
N SER A 316 20.94 4.32 9.42
CA SER A 316 20.96 3.54 10.68
C SER A 316 19.56 3.16 11.12
N LEU A 317 18.59 4.07 11.04
CA LEU A 317 17.20 3.80 11.41
C LEU A 317 16.57 2.73 10.51
N TRP A 318 16.80 2.78 9.19
CA TRP A 318 16.34 1.74 8.27
C TRP A 318 16.98 0.39 8.58
N ASN A 319 18.29 0.34 8.84
CA ASN A 319 18.98 -0.90 9.21
C ASN A 319 18.46 -1.47 10.53
N GLU A 320 18.14 -0.64 11.52
CA GLU A 320 17.53 -1.08 12.78
C GLU A 320 16.20 -1.82 12.53
N HIS A 321 15.35 -1.27 11.66
CA HIS A 321 14.08 -1.90 11.29
C HIS A 321 14.30 -3.20 10.50
N PHE A 322 15.24 -3.23 9.57
CA PHE A 322 15.53 -4.43 8.78
C PHE A 322 16.17 -5.55 9.60
N GLN A 323 16.92 -5.23 10.65
CA GLN A 323 17.47 -6.22 11.56
C GLN A 323 16.42 -7.02 12.34
N ARG A 324 15.15 -6.58 12.32
CA ARG A 324 14.05 -7.36 12.89
C ARG A 324 13.85 -8.69 12.17
N ILE A 325 14.21 -8.80 10.88
CA ILE A 325 14.24 -10.09 10.18
C ILE A 325 15.57 -10.22 9.43
N GLN A 326 16.35 -11.19 9.82
CA GLN A 326 17.63 -11.53 9.18
C GLN A 326 17.47 -12.81 8.37
N ILE A 327 17.96 -12.84 7.14
CA ILE A 327 17.83 -13.97 6.22
C ILE A 327 19.22 -14.49 5.81
N GLU A 328 19.35 -15.82 5.66
CA GLU A 328 20.58 -16.50 5.24
C GLU A 328 20.28 -17.48 4.09
N GLY A 329 21.26 -17.70 3.23
CA GLY A 329 21.13 -18.60 2.08
C GLY A 329 20.29 -18.04 0.94
N ALA A 330 20.07 -16.73 0.93
CA ALA A 330 19.38 -16.01 -0.14
C ALA A 330 20.38 -15.63 -1.26
N SER A 331 19.95 -15.72 -2.53
CA SER A 331 20.68 -15.12 -3.64
C SER A 331 20.71 -13.59 -3.52
N HIS A 332 21.59 -12.93 -4.26
CA HIS A 332 21.67 -11.46 -4.32
C HIS A 332 20.31 -10.84 -4.73
N GLN A 333 19.63 -11.42 -5.72
CA GLN A 333 18.30 -10.98 -6.16
C GLN A 333 17.25 -11.17 -5.06
N GLN A 334 17.24 -12.34 -4.38
CA GLN A 334 16.31 -12.59 -3.29
C GLN A 334 16.52 -11.64 -2.10
N GLN A 335 17.77 -11.31 -1.76
CA GLN A 335 18.06 -10.32 -0.72
C GLN A 335 17.50 -8.94 -1.11
N ARG A 336 17.72 -8.51 -2.35
CA ARG A 336 17.15 -7.25 -2.86
C ARG A 336 15.64 -7.25 -2.83
N THR A 337 14.99 -8.31 -3.31
CA THR A 337 13.52 -8.42 -3.29
C THR A 337 13.00 -8.36 -1.86
N PHE A 338 13.60 -9.13 -0.95
CA PHE A 338 13.15 -9.21 0.44
C PHE A 338 13.25 -7.86 1.17
N TYR A 339 14.42 -7.19 1.12
CA TYR A 339 14.59 -5.91 1.81
C TYR A 339 13.87 -4.77 1.10
N SER A 340 13.64 -4.84 -0.20
CA SER A 340 12.75 -3.90 -0.90
C SER A 340 11.28 -4.08 -0.48
N CYS A 341 10.81 -5.32 -0.30
CA CYS A 341 9.50 -5.59 0.29
C CYS A 341 9.42 -5.11 1.76
N MET A 342 10.46 -5.34 2.57
CA MET A 342 10.51 -4.80 3.94
C MET A 342 10.42 -3.27 3.94
N TYR A 343 11.12 -2.60 3.04
CA TYR A 343 11.05 -1.15 2.87
C TYR A 343 9.62 -0.71 2.51
N ARG A 344 8.96 -1.34 1.52
CA ARG A 344 7.58 -1.02 1.14
C ARG A 344 6.60 -1.21 2.29
N ALA A 345 6.71 -2.31 3.01
CA ALA A 345 5.85 -2.61 4.16
C ALA A 345 5.99 -1.61 5.32
N LEU A 346 7.09 -0.85 5.40
CA LEU A 346 7.35 0.10 6.48
C LEU A 346 7.18 1.57 6.08
N LEU A 347 6.69 1.85 4.87
CA LEU A 347 6.33 3.21 4.45
C LEU A 347 4.97 3.65 4.96
N PHE A 348 4.02 2.73 5.12
CA PHE A 348 2.62 2.97 5.48
C PHE A 348 2.18 2.12 6.68
N PRO A 349 1.15 2.57 7.45
CA PRO A 349 0.53 3.89 7.39
C PRO A 349 1.50 4.98 7.81
N ARG A 350 1.31 6.20 7.31
CA ARG A 350 2.19 7.32 7.65
C ARG A 350 1.79 7.94 9.00
N THR A 351 2.80 8.34 9.78
CA THR A 351 2.60 9.21 10.93
C THR A 351 1.81 10.46 10.52
N PHE A 352 0.80 10.84 11.31
CA PHE A 352 0.00 12.03 11.09
C PHE A 352 -0.11 12.89 12.36
N HIS A 353 0.75 12.63 13.34
CA HIS A 353 0.85 13.36 14.60
C HIS A 353 2.21 14.08 14.73
N GLU A 354 2.24 15.10 15.54
CA GLU A 354 3.37 16.00 15.69
C GLU A 354 3.59 16.29 17.17
N PRO A 355 4.84 16.34 17.68
CA PRO A 355 5.10 16.70 19.09
C PRO A 355 4.89 18.20 19.29
N ASP A 356 4.20 18.59 20.35
CA ASP A 356 4.12 19.98 20.81
C ASP A 356 5.46 20.44 21.40
N ALA A 357 5.53 21.67 21.90
CA ALA A 357 6.74 22.24 22.51
C ALA A 357 7.20 21.49 23.79
N ASN A 358 6.33 20.69 24.40
CA ASN A 358 6.61 19.88 25.58
C ASN A 358 6.86 18.40 25.23
N GLY A 359 6.88 18.05 23.94
CA GLY A 359 7.03 16.66 23.45
C GLY A 359 5.76 15.81 23.52
N LYS A 360 4.61 16.40 23.85
CA LYS A 360 3.32 15.71 23.81
C LYS A 360 2.83 15.59 22.37
N MET A 361 2.36 14.39 22.00
CA MET A 361 1.81 14.16 20.65
C MET A 361 0.44 14.80 20.51
N GLN A 362 0.25 15.50 19.41
CA GLN A 362 -1.00 16.10 18.95
C GLN A 362 -1.10 15.96 17.43
N HIS A 363 -2.30 16.14 16.88
CA HIS A 363 -2.49 16.06 15.43
C HIS A 363 -3.64 16.95 14.97
N TYR A 364 -3.61 17.35 13.71
CA TYR A 364 -4.79 17.83 13.02
C TYR A 364 -5.71 16.66 12.76
N SER A 365 -6.93 16.70 13.25
CA SER A 365 -7.91 15.66 12.98
C SER A 365 -8.55 15.86 11.61
N ALA A 366 -8.26 14.94 10.68
CA ALA A 366 -8.90 14.89 9.37
C ALA A 366 -10.40 14.48 9.45
N PHE A 367 -10.91 14.18 10.65
CA PHE A 367 -12.28 13.75 10.88
C PHE A 367 -13.17 14.87 11.44
N ASN A 368 -12.62 15.86 12.16
CA ASN A 368 -13.38 16.96 12.76
C ASN A 368 -12.78 18.37 12.53
N GLY A 369 -11.60 18.48 11.93
CA GLY A 369 -10.95 19.76 11.60
C GLY A 369 -10.31 20.49 12.77
N LYS A 370 -10.11 19.82 13.92
CA LYS A 370 -9.50 20.40 15.11
C LYS A 370 -8.10 19.85 15.34
N VAL A 371 -7.33 20.51 16.19
CA VAL A 371 -6.10 19.94 16.74
C VAL A 371 -6.48 19.14 17.99
N GLU A 372 -6.20 17.84 17.93
CA GLU A 372 -6.56 16.88 18.99
C GLU A 372 -5.29 16.26 19.59
N PRO A 373 -5.32 15.87 20.87
CA PRO A 373 -4.19 15.23 21.53
C PRO A 373 -4.04 13.76 21.12
N GLY A 374 -2.82 13.26 21.09
CA GLY A 374 -2.50 11.84 20.92
C GLY A 374 -1.97 11.49 19.54
N LEU A 375 -1.85 10.17 19.32
CA LEU A 375 -1.31 9.59 18.10
C LEU A 375 -2.36 9.59 16.98
N MET A 376 -1.93 9.83 15.76
CA MET A 376 -2.72 9.66 14.55
C MET A 376 -1.83 9.12 13.43
N TYR A 377 -2.40 8.24 12.61
CA TYR A 377 -1.82 7.72 11.39
C TYR A 377 -2.79 7.92 10.22
N ALA A 378 -2.30 7.86 9.00
CA ALA A 378 -3.10 8.01 7.79
C ALA A 378 -2.57 7.12 6.65
N ASP A 379 -3.36 6.99 5.59
CA ASP A 379 -3.02 6.34 4.34
C ASP A 379 -2.83 4.83 4.46
N HIS A 380 -3.92 4.14 4.77
CA HIS A 380 -3.93 2.69 4.84
C HIS A 380 -5.24 2.11 4.28
N GLY A 381 -5.16 1.32 3.22
CA GLY A 381 -6.28 0.61 2.62
C GLY A 381 -6.62 -0.67 3.38
N TYR A 382 -7.57 -0.64 4.29
CA TYR A 382 -7.85 -1.79 5.15
C TYR A 382 -8.22 -3.05 4.38
N TRP A 383 -8.98 -2.92 3.29
CA TRP A 383 -9.36 -4.03 2.43
C TRP A 383 -8.15 -4.77 1.85
N ASP A 384 -7.09 -4.04 1.55
CA ASP A 384 -5.84 -4.56 0.99
C ASP A 384 -4.97 -5.20 2.08
N VAL A 385 -4.70 -4.43 3.15
CA VAL A 385 -3.61 -4.70 4.10
C VAL A 385 -3.98 -5.62 5.25
N TYR A 386 -5.27 -5.84 5.55
CA TYR A 386 -5.68 -6.68 6.68
C TYR A 386 -5.15 -8.12 6.54
N ARG A 387 -5.00 -8.58 5.30
CA ARG A 387 -4.69 -9.98 4.95
C ARG A 387 -3.30 -10.41 5.40
N ALA A 388 -2.30 -9.55 5.24
CA ALA A 388 -0.90 -9.90 5.51
C ALA A 388 -0.17 -8.87 6.35
N TRP A 389 -0.37 -7.56 6.10
CA TRP A 389 0.41 -6.50 6.75
C TRP A 389 0.16 -6.41 8.26
N TYR A 390 -1.09 -6.41 8.72
CA TYR A 390 -1.40 -6.40 10.16
C TYR A 390 -0.91 -7.67 10.88
N PRO A 391 -1.10 -8.88 10.34
CA PRO A 391 -0.46 -10.08 10.86
C PRO A 391 1.07 -10.03 10.88
N PHE A 392 1.72 -9.45 9.87
CA PHE A 392 3.17 -9.23 9.86
C PHE A 392 3.58 -8.29 11.00
N MET A 393 2.91 -7.15 11.15
CA MET A 393 3.18 -6.20 12.22
C MET A 393 2.95 -6.80 13.61
N SER A 394 1.96 -7.68 13.77
CA SER A 394 1.67 -8.35 15.05
C SER A 394 2.79 -9.27 15.53
N ILE A 395 3.64 -9.75 14.62
CA ILE A 395 4.83 -10.57 14.93
C ILE A 395 6.06 -9.67 15.15
N VAL A 396 6.31 -8.76 14.20
CA VAL A 396 7.62 -8.09 14.09
C VAL A 396 7.67 -6.75 14.83
N PHE A 397 6.54 -6.01 14.86
CA PHE A 397 6.45 -4.67 15.44
C PHE A 397 5.17 -4.48 16.28
N PRO A 398 4.87 -5.35 17.28
CA PRO A 398 3.60 -5.32 18.00
C PRO A 398 3.38 -4.03 18.78
N GLU A 399 4.44 -3.37 19.27
CA GLU A 399 4.33 -2.08 19.97
C GLU A 399 3.87 -0.97 18.99
N LYS A 400 4.49 -0.91 17.80
CA LYS A 400 4.11 0.03 16.73
C LYS A 400 2.69 -0.24 16.25
N LEU A 401 2.30 -1.51 16.15
CA LEU A 401 0.92 -1.88 15.82
C LEU A 401 -0.08 -1.35 16.85
N GLY A 402 0.24 -1.44 18.15
CA GLY A 402 -0.61 -0.87 19.21
C GLY A 402 -0.81 0.64 19.07
N GLU A 403 0.23 1.41 18.72
CA GLU A 403 0.15 2.85 18.44
C GLU A 403 -0.79 3.14 17.24
N ILE A 404 -0.66 2.38 16.16
CA ILE A 404 -1.49 2.51 14.95
C ILE A 404 -2.96 2.18 15.27
N LEU A 405 -3.22 1.12 16.01
CA LEU A 405 -4.58 0.74 16.42
C LEU A 405 -5.22 1.79 17.32
N GLN A 406 -4.43 2.41 18.22
CA GLN A 406 -4.92 3.53 19.03
C GLN A 406 -5.29 4.73 18.16
N ALA A 407 -4.57 5.01 17.08
CA ALA A 407 -4.93 6.08 16.16
C ALA A 407 -6.29 5.82 15.47
N TRP A 408 -6.58 4.58 15.10
CA TRP A 408 -7.90 4.23 14.55
C TRP A 408 -9.02 4.37 15.59
N VAL A 409 -8.73 4.09 16.87
CA VAL A 409 -9.66 4.38 17.99
C VAL A 409 -9.85 5.89 18.15
N ASN A 410 -8.80 6.70 18.03
CA ASN A 410 -8.90 8.16 18.07
C ASN A 410 -9.76 8.70 16.93
N ALA A 411 -9.57 8.19 15.68
CA ALA A 411 -10.41 8.52 14.54
C ALA A 411 -11.92 8.29 14.82
N TYR A 412 -12.25 7.17 15.47
CA TYR A 412 -13.62 6.90 15.91
C TYR A 412 -14.14 7.91 16.96
N LYS A 413 -13.31 8.25 17.95
CA LYS A 413 -13.68 9.23 18.99
C LYS A 413 -13.92 10.62 18.40
N GLU A 414 -13.14 11.01 17.42
CA GLU A 414 -13.16 12.34 16.81
C GLU A 414 -14.24 12.51 15.74
N GLY A 415 -14.43 11.51 14.89
CA GLY A 415 -15.39 11.54 13.79
C GLY A 415 -16.69 10.80 14.05
N GLY A 416 -16.77 10.02 15.13
CA GLY A 416 -17.95 9.24 15.50
C GLY A 416 -18.15 7.93 14.75
N TRP A 417 -17.28 7.62 13.76
CA TRP A 417 -17.25 6.39 13.00
C TRP A 417 -15.80 5.90 12.80
N LEU A 418 -15.61 4.59 12.72
CA LEU A 418 -14.36 4.06 12.20
C LEU A 418 -14.30 4.32 10.70
N PRO A 419 -13.15 4.77 10.14
CA PRO A 419 -13.04 4.98 8.70
C PRO A 419 -13.04 3.64 7.95
N GLN A 420 -13.57 3.66 6.71
CA GLN A 420 -13.44 2.54 5.79
C GLN A 420 -12.03 2.53 5.15
N PHE A 421 -11.53 3.72 4.82
CA PHE A 421 -10.23 3.92 4.19
C PHE A 421 -9.70 5.32 4.62
N PRO A 422 -8.79 5.43 5.60
CA PRO A 422 -8.26 6.72 6.05
C PRO A 422 -7.19 7.25 5.09
N ALA A 423 -7.54 8.30 4.28
CA ALA A 423 -6.60 8.90 3.34
C ALA A 423 -6.88 10.43 3.12
N PRO A 424 -6.48 11.33 4.05
CA PRO A 424 -6.21 11.10 5.47
C PRO A 424 -7.46 11.00 6.34
N GLY A 425 -8.61 11.54 5.89
CA GLY A 425 -9.92 11.44 6.54
C GLY A 425 -10.75 10.28 5.98
N TYR A 426 -12.07 10.44 6.02
CA TYR A 426 -12.99 9.43 5.48
C TYR A 426 -12.94 9.35 3.96
N ARG A 427 -12.67 8.15 3.43
CA ARG A 427 -12.70 7.88 1.99
C ARG A 427 -13.57 6.66 1.72
N ALA A 428 -14.49 6.81 0.76
CA ALA A 428 -15.26 5.70 0.22
C ALA A 428 -14.41 4.96 -0.83
N CYS A 429 -13.84 3.83 -0.43
CA CYS A 429 -13.01 3.01 -1.30
C CYS A 429 -13.15 1.54 -0.92
N MET A 430 -13.23 0.65 -1.91
CA MET A 430 -13.39 -0.79 -1.75
C MET A 430 -14.71 -1.22 -1.05
N THR A 431 -14.86 -2.53 -0.82
CA THR A 431 -16.02 -3.12 -0.15
C THR A 431 -15.75 -3.41 1.31
N GLY A 432 -16.81 -3.64 2.08
CA GLY A 432 -16.72 -4.07 3.48
C GLY A 432 -16.19 -3.02 4.44
N SER A 433 -16.02 -3.45 5.68
CA SER A 433 -15.40 -2.68 6.77
C SER A 433 -14.29 -3.53 7.39
N LEU A 434 -13.19 -3.73 6.65
CA LEU A 434 -12.16 -4.71 7.04
C LEU A 434 -11.30 -4.29 8.22
N ILE A 435 -11.54 -3.10 8.78
CA ILE A 435 -11.04 -2.72 10.09
C ILE A 435 -11.54 -3.66 11.20
N ASP A 436 -12.68 -4.34 10.96
CA ASP A 436 -13.22 -5.37 11.83
C ASP A 436 -12.21 -6.51 12.03
N SER A 437 -11.58 -6.96 10.94
CA SER A 437 -10.53 -7.98 10.94
C SER A 437 -9.26 -7.52 11.64
N ILE A 438 -8.88 -6.25 11.45
CA ILE A 438 -7.68 -5.66 12.03
C ILE A 438 -7.74 -5.66 13.55
N PHE A 439 -8.84 -5.16 14.13
CA PHE A 439 -9.03 -5.17 15.57
C PHE A 439 -9.23 -6.59 16.14
N ALA A 440 -9.89 -7.48 15.38
CA ALA A 440 -10.05 -8.86 15.80
C ALA A 440 -8.72 -9.60 15.86
N ASP A 441 -7.88 -9.48 14.85
CA ASP A 441 -6.56 -10.09 14.81
C ASP A 441 -5.68 -9.61 15.98
N ALA A 442 -5.71 -8.31 16.24
CA ALA A 442 -5.01 -7.73 17.37
C ALA A 442 -5.55 -8.23 18.74
N ALA A 443 -6.87 -8.30 18.88
CA ALA A 443 -7.49 -8.73 20.14
C ALA A 443 -7.19 -10.20 20.46
N VAL A 444 -7.33 -11.12 19.47
CA VAL A 444 -7.04 -12.54 19.70
C VAL A 444 -5.56 -12.84 19.91
N LYS A 445 -4.68 -11.99 19.40
CA LYS A 445 -3.22 -12.07 19.58
C LYS A 445 -2.72 -11.34 20.82
N GLY A 446 -3.59 -10.61 21.53
CA GLY A 446 -3.24 -9.88 22.74
C GLY A 446 -2.31 -8.69 22.50
N ILE A 447 -2.41 -8.01 21.34
CA ILE A 447 -1.62 -6.82 21.04
C ILE A 447 -1.98 -5.71 22.04
N PRO A 448 -1.00 -5.15 22.75
CA PRO A 448 -1.23 -4.09 23.73
C PRO A 448 -1.26 -2.70 23.08
N GLY A 449 -1.63 -1.68 23.85
CA GLY A 449 -1.40 -0.26 23.48
C GLY A 449 -2.58 0.43 22.83
N PHE A 450 -3.77 -0.18 22.78
CA PHE A 450 -4.99 0.48 22.29
C PHE A 450 -6.22 0.19 23.16
N ASP A 451 -7.21 1.05 23.09
CA ASP A 451 -8.48 0.94 23.82
C ASP A 451 -9.45 -0.01 23.07
N VAL A 452 -9.37 -1.29 23.39
CA VAL A 452 -10.18 -2.34 22.75
C VAL A 452 -11.69 -2.18 23.03
N GLN A 453 -12.08 -1.60 24.15
CA GLN A 453 -13.50 -1.37 24.49
C GLN A 453 -14.12 -0.31 23.57
N THR A 454 -13.40 0.79 23.35
CA THR A 454 -13.84 1.82 22.41
C THR A 454 -13.79 1.30 20.97
N ALA A 455 -12.76 0.53 20.58
CA ALA A 455 -12.72 -0.15 19.28
C ALA A 455 -13.96 -1.01 19.06
N TYR A 456 -14.31 -1.86 20.04
CA TYR A 456 -15.51 -2.70 19.99
C TYR A 456 -16.79 -1.89 19.80
N ALA A 457 -16.95 -0.76 20.50
CA ALA A 457 -18.12 0.11 20.32
C ALA A 457 -18.25 0.62 18.86
N GLY A 458 -17.13 1.02 18.26
CA GLY A 458 -17.07 1.43 16.84
C GLY A 458 -17.42 0.30 15.87
N LEU A 459 -16.88 -0.91 16.10
CA LEU A 459 -17.14 -2.10 15.32
C LEU A 459 -18.63 -2.51 15.38
N LYS A 460 -19.19 -2.57 16.57
CA LYS A 460 -20.62 -2.87 16.76
C LYS A 460 -21.50 -1.84 16.04
N LYS A 461 -21.14 -0.56 16.10
CA LYS A 461 -21.86 0.50 15.39
C LYS A 461 -21.88 0.27 13.88
N HIS A 462 -20.75 -0.06 13.25
CA HIS A 462 -20.68 -0.40 11.84
C HIS A 462 -21.63 -1.56 11.44
N ALA A 463 -21.70 -2.57 12.29
CA ALA A 463 -22.41 -3.81 12.00
C ALA A 463 -23.89 -3.77 12.33
N THR A 464 -24.39 -2.69 12.96
CA THR A 464 -25.78 -2.60 13.46
C THR A 464 -26.51 -1.31 13.10
N ILE A 465 -25.79 -0.27 12.73
CA ILE A 465 -26.35 1.06 12.46
C ILE A 465 -25.97 1.49 11.05
N LYS A 466 -26.94 2.07 10.32
CA LYS A 466 -26.70 2.66 9.01
C LYS A 466 -25.74 3.84 9.14
N GLY A 467 -24.64 3.78 8.40
CA GLY A 467 -23.70 4.86 8.21
C GLY A 467 -23.93 5.63 6.91
N ASP A 468 -22.86 6.20 6.38
CA ASP A 468 -22.82 6.86 5.08
C ASP A 468 -21.62 6.31 4.29
N PRO A 469 -21.75 5.15 3.64
CA PRO A 469 -20.66 4.51 2.92
C PRO A 469 -20.12 5.35 1.76
N ASP A 470 -20.94 6.23 1.18
CA ASP A 470 -20.50 7.15 0.14
C ASP A 470 -19.55 8.23 0.67
N LYS A 471 -19.60 8.48 1.98
CA LYS A 471 -18.64 9.31 2.70
C LYS A 471 -17.48 8.52 3.35
N GLY A 472 -17.43 7.20 3.19
CA GLY A 472 -16.34 6.35 3.67
C GLY A 472 -16.49 5.84 5.10
N PHE A 473 -17.72 5.66 5.62
CA PHE A 473 -17.97 5.04 6.91
C PHE A 473 -19.31 4.29 6.97
N GLY A 474 -19.35 3.24 7.79
CA GLY A 474 -20.48 2.32 7.85
C GLY A 474 -20.43 1.25 6.76
N ARG A 475 -21.25 0.21 6.88
CA ARG A 475 -21.33 -0.88 5.90
C ARG A 475 -22.37 -0.57 4.82
N LEU A 476 -22.03 -0.73 3.55
CA LEU A 476 -22.96 -0.64 2.45
C LEU A 476 -24.00 -1.74 2.54
N GLY A 477 -25.28 -1.40 2.38
CA GLY A 477 -26.37 -2.39 2.37
C GLY A 477 -26.68 -3.01 3.72
N ILE A 478 -26.23 -2.42 4.86
CA ILE A 478 -26.43 -3.00 6.20
C ILE A 478 -27.91 -3.28 6.53
N GLU A 479 -28.83 -2.41 6.12
CA GLU A 479 -30.27 -2.59 6.38
C GLU A 479 -30.82 -3.83 5.65
N ASP A 480 -30.41 -4.05 4.40
CA ASP A 480 -30.74 -5.24 3.61
C ASP A 480 -30.08 -6.50 4.17
N TYR A 481 -28.79 -6.39 4.55
CA TYR A 481 -28.06 -7.50 5.18
C TYR A 481 -28.72 -7.99 6.47
N LEU A 482 -29.19 -7.06 7.32
CA LEU A 482 -29.90 -7.41 8.55
C LEU A 482 -31.29 -8.01 8.29
N LYS A 483 -31.94 -7.61 7.19
CA LYS A 483 -33.27 -8.07 6.82
C LYS A 483 -33.28 -9.42 6.13
N PHE A 484 -32.39 -9.61 5.16
CA PHE A 484 -32.37 -10.79 4.28
C PHE A 484 -31.31 -11.82 4.66
N ASN A 485 -30.38 -11.49 5.57
CA ASN A 485 -29.15 -12.23 5.86
C ASN A 485 -28.20 -12.35 4.66
N TYR A 486 -28.34 -11.47 3.67
CA TYR A 486 -27.44 -11.20 2.55
C TYR A 486 -27.82 -9.85 1.95
N ILE A 487 -26.99 -9.31 1.08
CA ILE A 487 -27.28 -8.10 0.33
C ILE A 487 -27.82 -8.49 -1.04
N PRO A 488 -29.08 -8.09 -1.40
CA PRO A 488 -29.66 -8.46 -2.68
C PRO A 488 -28.97 -7.84 -3.90
N ALA A 489 -28.75 -8.67 -4.93
CA ALA A 489 -28.05 -8.27 -6.15
C ALA A 489 -28.86 -7.30 -7.04
N ASP A 490 -30.18 -7.30 -6.91
CA ASP A 490 -31.09 -6.36 -7.57
C ASP A 490 -31.16 -4.98 -6.88
N ARG A 491 -30.39 -4.77 -5.79
CA ARG A 491 -30.33 -3.51 -5.04
C ARG A 491 -28.92 -2.90 -5.00
N ILE A 492 -27.90 -3.73 -4.88
CA ILE A 492 -26.49 -3.30 -4.74
C ILE A 492 -25.63 -4.11 -5.71
N GLU A 493 -24.88 -3.39 -6.53
CA GLU A 493 -24.06 -4.00 -7.59
C GLU A 493 -23.02 -4.99 -7.06
N GLN A 494 -22.31 -4.66 -5.99
CA GLN A 494 -21.25 -5.51 -5.42
C GLN A 494 -21.74 -6.41 -4.29
N SER A 495 -22.97 -6.92 -4.43
CA SER A 495 -23.73 -7.58 -3.39
C SER A 495 -23.08 -8.84 -2.81
N VAL A 496 -22.37 -9.63 -3.62
CA VAL A 496 -21.63 -10.80 -3.12
C VAL A 496 -20.46 -10.38 -2.29
N ALA A 497 -19.60 -9.49 -2.80
CA ALA A 497 -18.44 -9.00 -2.07
C ALA A 497 -18.83 -8.33 -0.73
N GLU A 498 -19.81 -7.42 -0.74
CA GLU A 498 -20.32 -6.77 0.48
C GLU A 498 -20.92 -7.76 1.49
N THR A 499 -21.60 -8.83 1.01
CA THR A 499 -22.17 -9.85 1.91
C THR A 499 -21.08 -10.70 2.56
N VAL A 500 -20.09 -11.18 1.81
CA VAL A 500 -19.04 -12.04 2.36
C VAL A 500 -18.10 -11.24 3.27
N ASP A 501 -17.79 -9.99 2.93
CA ASP A 501 -17.04 -9.10 3.78
C ASP A 501 -17.79 -8.78 5.09
N ALA A 502 -19.12 -8.58 5.03
CA ALA A 502 -19.94 -8.39 6.22
C ALA A 502 -20.00 -9.65 7.09
N ALA A 503 -20.12 -10.85 6.49
CA ALA A 503 -20.13 -12.12 7.24
C ALA A 503 -18.79 -12.40 7.90
N TYR A 504 -17.68 -12.16 7.21
CA TYR A 504 -16.34 -12.24 7.79
C TYR A 504 -16.10 -11.18 8.87
N GLY A 505 -16.55 -9.94 8.64
CA GLY A 505 -16.51 -8.88 9.63
C GLY A 505 -17.31 -9.23 10.89
N ASP A 506 -18.46 -9.87 10.77
CA ASP A 506 -19.25 -10.33 11.91
C ASP A 506 -18.51 -11.43 12.71
N PHE A 507 -17.83 -12.37 12.06
CA PHE A 507 -16.92 -13.28 12.74
C PHE A 507 -15.85 -12.51 13.53
N CYS A 508 -15.23 -11.52 12.91
CA CYS A 508 -14.20 -10.70 13.52
C CYS A 508 -14.73 -9.92 14.74
N ILE A 509 -15.89 -9.27 14.60
CA ILE A 509 -16.54 -8.57 15.72
C ILE A 509 -16.89 -9.53 16.86
N ALA A 510 -17.31 -10.75 16.55
CA ALA A 510 -17.55 -11.79 17.57
C ALA A 510 -16.27 -12.06 18.37
N GLN A 511 -15.10 -12.15 17.73
CA GLN A 511 -13.84 -12.35 18.47
C GLN A 511 -13.54 -11.19 19.42
N VAL A 512 -13.76 -9.94 18.97
CA VAL A 512 -13.55 -8.76 19.83
C VAL A 512 -14.61 -8.72 20.96
N ALA A 513 -15.87 -9.06 20.67
CA ALA A 513 -16.93 -9.18 21.67
C ALA A 513 -16.58 -10.20 22.76
N LYS A 514 -16.02 -11.34 22.38
CA LYS A 514 -15.52 -12.37 23.32
C LYS A 514 -14.38 -11.81 24.17
N ALA A 515 -13.41 -11.14 23.57
CA ALA A 515 -12.26 -10.56 24.26
C ALA A 515 -12.66 -9.43 25.23
N THR A 516 -13.77 -8.73 24.94
CA THR A 516 -14.31 -7.63 25.77
C THR A 516 -15.43 -8.07 26.73
N GLY A 517 -15.74 -9.38 26.80
CA GLY A 517 -16.72 -9.96 27.73
C GLY A 517 -18.19 -9.83 27.30
N GLN A 518 -18.48 -9.48 26.05
CA GLN A 518 -19.83 -9.25 25.53
C GLN A 518 -20.44 -10.56 24.97
N GLN A 519 -20.89 -11.45 25.82
CA GLN A 519 -21.29 -12.82 25.45
C GLN A 519 -22.52 -12.90 24.53
N ASP A 520 -23.52 -12.05 24.73
CA ASP A 520 -24.72 -12.03 23.88
C ASP A 520 -24.38 -11.57 22.46
N ASP A 521 -23.56 -10.53 22.34
CA ASP A 521 -23.07 -10.02 21.05
C ASP A 521 -22.14 -11.04 20.38
N TYR A 522 -21.30 -11.74 21.14
CA TYR A 522 -20.49 -12.85 20.63
C TYR A 522 -21.34 -13.90 19.93
N ALA A 523 -22.40 -14.38 20.60
CA ALA A 523 -23.30 -15.39 20.03
C ALA A 523 -24.05 -14.88 18.80
N MET A 524 -24.54 -13.63 18.85
CA MET A 524 -25.27 -13.02 17.75
C MET A 524 -24.38 -12.87 16.49
N PHE A 525 -23.20 -12.26 16.63
CA PHE A 525 -22.29 -12.01 15.52
C PHE A 525 -21.71 -13.33 14.96
N LEU A 526 -21.42 -14.31 15.82
CA LEU A 526 -20.98 -15.63 15.36
C LEU A 526 -22.05 -16.32 14.50
N LYS A 527 -23.33 -16.20 14.86
CA LYS A 527 -24.43 -16.71 14.03
C LYS A 527 -24.51 -15.97 12.69
N ARG A 528 -24.37 -14.64 12.70
CA ARG A 528 -24.44 -13.84 11.47
C ARG A 528 -23.27 -14.12 10.54
N SER A 529 -22.12 -14.53 11.05
CA SER A 529 -20.96 -14.88 10.24
C SER A 529 -21.20 -16.06 9.28
N GLU A 530 -22.29 -16.81 9.47
CA GLU A 530 -22.70 -17.88 8.57
C GLU A 530 -23.45 -17.39 7.32
N ASN A 531 -23.72 -16.08 7.21
CA ASN A 531 -24.58 -15.51 6.17
C ASN A 531 -24.02 -15.68 4.74
N TRP A 532 -22.72 -15.93 4.55
CA TRP A 532 -22.14 -16.31 3.26
C TRP A 532 -22.83 -17.52 2.63
N ARG A 533 -23.39 -18.46 3.45
CA ARG A 533 -24.10 -19.65 2.99
C ARG A 533 -25.34 -19.32 2.16
N ASN A 534 -25.97 -18.16 2.39
CA ASN A 534 -27.13 -17.71 1.63
C ASN A 534 -26.80 -17.38 0.17
N LEU A 535 -25.53 -17.16 -0.13
CA LEU A 535 -25.02 -16.89 -1.48
C LEU A 535 -24.31 -18.10 -2.11
N PHE A 536 -24.08 -19.19 -1.37
CA PHE A 536 -23.50 -20.39 -1.93
C PHE A 536 -24.55 -21.17 -2.74
N ASP A 537 -24.37 -21.22 -4.07
CA ASP A 537 -25.21 -22.00 -4.97
C ASP A 537 -24.62 -23.40 -5.15
N PRO A 538 -25.24 -24.45 -4.55
CA PRO A 538 -24.72 -25.82 -4.61
C PRO A 538 -24.73 -26.42 -6.01
N SER A 539 -25.56 -25.90 -6.93
CA SER A 539 -25.66 -26.40 -8.29
C SER A 539 -24.43 -26.10 -9.14
N VAL A 540 -23.80 -24.94 -8.88
CA VAL A 540 -22.56 -24.47 -9.57
C VAL A 540 -21.34 -24.47 -8.67
N LYS A 541 -21.55 -24.58 -7.34
CA LYS A 541 -20.50 -24.50 -6.30
C LYS A 541 -19.70 -23.20 -6.33
N PHE A 542 -20.39 -22.07 -6.49
CA PHE A 542 -19.85 -20.72 -6.41
C PHE A 542 -20.70 -19.88 -5.45
N LEU A 543 -20.11 -18.84 -4.90
CA LEU A 543 -20.84 -17.74 -4.30
C LEU A 543 -21.44 -16.91 -5.44
N ARG A 544 -22.76 -16.73 -5.43
CA ARG A 544 -23.53 -16.16 -6.53
C ARG A 544 -24.46 -15.05 -6.03
N GLY A 545 -24.68 -14.03 -6.85
CA GLY A 545 -25.66 -12.98 -6.55
C GLY A 545 -27.07 -13.55 -6.38
N ARG A 546 -27.80 -13.05 -5.38
CA ARG A 546 -29.16 -13.45 -5.06
C ARG A 546 -30.03 -12.22 -4.93
N ASN A 547 -31.21 -12.23 -5.56
CA ASN A 547 -32.17 -11.13 -5.57
C ASN A 547 -33.00 -11.08 -4.27
N ALA A 548 -33.68 -9.98 -3.99
CA ALA A 548 -34.49 -9.78 -2.80
C ALA A 548 -35.67 -10.78 -2.69
N ASP A 549 -36.15 -11.31 -3.81
CA ASP A 549 -37.17 -12.37 -3.87
C ASP A 549 -36.61 -13.77 -3.65
N GLY A 550 -35.32 -13.93 -3.45
CA GLY A 550 -34.63 -15.19 -3.23
C GLY A 550 -34.18 -15.91 -4.50
N THR A 551 -34.45 -15.40 -5.70
CA THR A 551 -33.96 -15.97 -6.96
C THR A 551 -32.50 -15.68 -7.18
N TRP A 552 -31.80 -16.56 -7.90
CA TRP A 552 -30.39 -16.32 -8.28
C TRP A 552 -30.29 -15.30 -9.41
N LEU A 553 -29.33 -14.41 -9.31
CA LEU A 553 -28.95 -13.49 -10.40
C LEU A 553 -28.62 -14.29 -11.67
N SER A 554 -29.24 -13.95 -12.79
CA SER A 554 -29.13 -14.70 -14.05
C SER A 554 -28.95 -13.72 -15.22
N PRO A 555 -28.15 -14.05 -16.25
CA PRO A 555 -27.36 -15.28 -16.39
C PRO A 555 -26.15 -15.33 -15.42
N PHE A 556 -25.62 -16.53 -15.15
CA PHE A 556 -24.40 -16.73 -14.38
C PHE A 556 -23.27 -17.13 -15.31
N ASP A 557 -22.22 -16.30 -15.33
CA ASP A 557 -20.96 -16.59 -16.00
C ASP A 557 -19.80 -16.36 -15.03
N PRO A 558 -19.04 -17.42 -14.66
CA PRO A 558 -18.00 -17.33 -13.66
C PRO A 558 -16.78 -16.53 -14.11
N PHE A 559 -16.67 -16.14 -15.38
CA PHE A 559 -15.58 -15.36 -15.95
C PHE A 559 -15.88 -13.85 -16.02
N THR A 560 -17.09 -13.43 -15.69
CA THR A 560 -17.47 -12.02 -15.68
C THR A 560 -16.90 -11.33 -14.44
N TRP A 561 -16.13 -10.26 -14.67
CA TRP A 561 -15.52 -9.43 -13.63
C TRP A 561 -16.44 -8.30 -13.18
N GLY A 562 -16.30 -7.92 -11.93
CA GLY A 562 -17.13 -6.90 -11.29
C GLY A 562 -18.45 -7.43 -10.79
N SER A 563 -19.51 -6.62 -10.81
CA SER A 563 -20.80 -6.98 -10.22
C SER A 563 -21.24 -8.41 -10.56
N PRO A 564 -21.65 -9.20 -9.55
CA PRO A 564 -21.86 -8.86 -8.14
C PRO A 564 -20.61 -8.94 -7.24
N TYR A 565 -19.44 -9.08 -7.81
CA TYR A 565 -18.13 -9.11 -7.15
C TYR A 565 -17.41 -7.75 -7.22
N VAL A 566 -16.18 -7.66 -6.70
CA VAL A 566 -15.32 -6.48 -6.79
C VAL A 566 -13.93 -6.87 -7.27
N GLU A 567 -13.43 -6.20 -8.30
CA GLU A 567 -12.08 -6.34 -8.88
C GLU A 567 -11.62 -7.79 -9.07
N ALA A 568 -12.58 -8.68 -9.37
CA ALA A 568 -12.39 -10.10 -9.55
C ALA A 568 -13.63 -10.71 -10.22
N SER A 569 -13.59 -12.00 -10.48
CA SER A 569 -14.71 -12.80 -10.96
C SER A 569 -15.20 -13.79 -9.90
N ALA A 570 -16.16 -14.62 -10.24
CA ALA A 570 -16.63 -15.68 -9.36
C ALA A 570 -15.50 -16.68 -8.97
N TRP A 571 -14.49 -16.86 -9.81
CA TRP A 571 -13.37 -17.77 -9.52
C TRP A 571 -12.60 -17.40 -8.28
N GLN A 572 -12.26 -16.12 -8.10
CA GLN A 572 -11.52 -15.64 -6.95
C GLN A 572 -12.43 -15.56 -5.71
N HIS A 573 -13.64 -15.01 -5.86
CA HIS A 573 -14.60 -14.86 -4.77
C HIS A 573 -15.28 -16.17 -4.30
N ARG A 574 -15.09 -17.28 -5.01
CA ARG A 574 -15.62 -18.59 -4.63
C ARG A 574 -15.29 -19.03 -3.21
N TRP A 575 -14.19 -18.53 -2.67
CA TRP A 575 -13.56 -19.00 -1.44
C TRP A 575 -13.67 -18.00 -0.29
N ASP A 576 -14.48 -16.95 -0.39
CA ASP A 576 -14.57 -15.85 0.56
C ASP A 576 -15.35 -16.18 1.84
N ALA A 577 -14.93 -17.26 2.50
CA ALA A 577 -15.33 -17.60 3.85
C ALA A 577 -14.10 -18.10 4.66
N PRO A 578 -13.03 -17.31 4.78
CA PRO A 578 -11.78 -17.75 5.40
C PRO A 578 -11.95 -18.11 6.89
N HIS A 579 -12.97 -17.59 7.54
CA HIS A 579 -13.32 -17.89 8.92
C HIS A 579 -13.98 -19.26 9.12
N GLN A 580 -14.53 -19.86 8.06
CA GLN A 580 -15.23 -21.15 8.06
C GLN A 580 -14.70 -22.10 6.97
N ILE A 581 -13.37 -22.28 6.91
CA ILE A 581 -12.70 -23.13 5.89
C ILE A 581 -13.22 -24.59 5.95
N PRO A 582 -13.37 -25.27 7.10
CA PRO A 582 -13.89 -26.63 7.14
C PRO A 582 -15.29 -26.73 6.55
N GLU A 583 -16.16 -25.79 6.88
CA GLU A 583 -17.55 -25.74 6.43
C GLU A 583 -17.64 -25.41 4.93
N LEU A 584 -16.76 -24.54 4.43
CA LEU A 584 -16.67 -24.25 3.00
C LEU A 584 -16.18 -25.48 2.22
N ILE A 585 -15.16 -26.18 2.73
CA ILE A 585 -14.69 -27.44 2.14
C ILE A 585 -15.79 -28.49 2.11
N GLU A 586 -16.60 -28.61 3.16
CA GLU A 586 -17.76 -29.52 3.19
C GLU A 586 -18.81 -29.13 2.13
N ALA A 587 -19.16 -27.84 2.05
CA ALA A 587 -20.11 -27.33 1.04
C ALA A 587 -19.62 -27.58 -0.39
N MET A 588 -18.31 -27.53 -0.62
CA MET A 588 -17.68 -27.85 -1.90
C MET A 588 -17.73 -29.35 -2.24
N GLY A 589 -18.04 -30.22 -1.29
CA GLY A 589 -18.10 -31.68 -1.45
C GLY A 589 -16.91 -32.42 -0.84
N GLY A 590 -16.24 -31.82 0.15
CA GLY A 590 -15.14 -32.38 0.91
C GLY A 590 -13.76 -32.01 0.36
N LYS A 591 -12.72 -32.49 1.05
CA LYS A 591 -11.31 -32.12 0.77
C LYS A 591 -10.89 -32.42 -0.68
N ALA A 592 -11.19 -33.61 -1.19
CA ALA A 592 -10.80 -34.00 -2.55
C ALA A 592 -11.44 -33.10 -3.62
N ALA A 593 -12.75 -32.82 -3.51
CA ALA A 593 -13.47 -31.95 -4.44
C ALA A 593 -12.98 -30.49 -4.35
N SER A 594 -12.60 -30.02 -3.15
CA SER A 594 -12.05 -28.69 -2.96
C SER A 594 -10.64 -28.57 -3.56
N ALA A 595 -9.79 -29.58 -3.39
CA ALA A 595 -8.47 -29.62 -4.01
C ALA A 595 -8.58 -29.62 -5.53
N GLU A 596 -9.44 -30.47 -6.11
CA GLU A 596 -9.73 -30.51 -7.56
C GLU A 596 -10.23 -29.15 -8.07
N ALA A 597 -11.11 -28.46 -7.33
CA ALA A 597 -11.65 -27.16 -7.71
C ALA A 597 -10.57 -26.06 -7.72
N LEU A 598 -9.62 -26.09 -6.76
CA LEU A 598 -8.46 -25.18 -6.72
C LEU A 598 -7.45 -25.48 -7.82
N GLU A 599 -7.16 -26.76 -8.09
CA GLU A 599 -6.30 -27.18 -9.21
C GLU A 599 -6.94 -26.79 -10.56
N LYS A 600 -8.25 -26.95 -10.68
CA LYS A 600 -8.99 -26.52 -11.88
C LYS A 600 -8.89 -24.99 -12.07
N MET A 601 -8.98 -24.18 -11.02
CA MET A 601 -8.78 -22.74 -11.09
C MET A 601 -7.40 -22.41 -11.67
N LEU A 602 -6.35 -23.05 -11.16
CA LEU A 602 -4.96 -22.87 -11.60
C LEU A 602 -4.70 -23.38 -13.04
N ALA A 603 -5.51 -24.30 -13.54
CA ALA A 603 -5.40 -24.87 -14.89
C ALA A 603 -6.36 -24.24 -15.92
N THR A 604 -7.38 -23.51 -15.47
CA THR A 604 -8.34 -22.84 -16.34
C THR A 604 -7.70 -21.63 -17.00
N PRO A 605 -7.72 -21.51 -18.35
CA PRO A 605 -7.11 -20.35 -19.01
C PRO A 605 -7.55 -19.00 -18.42
N PRO A 606 -6.69 -17.99 -18.39
CA PRO A 606 -6.99 -16.68 -17.77
C PRO A 606 -7.83 -15.80 -18.72
N ILE A 607 -8.97 -16.34 -19.17
CA ILE A 607 -9.99 -15.62 -19.95
C ILE A 607 -10.92 -14.88 -19.02
N PHE A 608 -11.47 -13.76 -19.49
CA PHE A 608 -12.39 -12.94 -18.71
C PHE A 608 -13.37 -12.19 -19.60
N ASN A 609 -14.51 -11.83 -19.01
CA ASN A 609 -15.45 -10.86 -19.53
C ASN A 609 -15.37 -9.60 -18.67
N VAL A 610 -15.26 -8.43 -19.29
CA VAL A 610 -15.05 -7.15 -18.59
C VAL A 610 -16.24 -6.71 -17.72
N GLY A 611 -17.43 -7.30 -17.93
CA GLY A 611 -18.60 -7.05 -17.10
C GLY A 611 -18.99 -5.59 -17.02
N VAL A 612 -19.32 -5.15 -15.81
CA VAL A 612 -19.76 -3.77 -15.53
C VAL A 612 -18.68 -2.70 -15.74
N TYR A 613 -17.41 -3.09 -15.85
CA TYR A 613 -16.33 -2.15 -16.11
C TYR A 613 -16.37 -1.61 -17.55
N GLY A 614 -17.00 -2.33 -18.49
CA GLY A 614 -17.12 -1.93 -19.88
C GLY A 614 -15.81 -1.86 -20.68
N GLN A 615 -14.69 -2.10 -19.99
CA GLN A 615 -13.33 -2.15 -20.54
C GLN A 615 -12.47 -3.06 -19.68
N GLU A 616 -11.31 -3.46 -20.20
CA GLU A 616 -10.30 -4.19 -19.46
C GLU A 616 -9.70 -3.28 -18.38
N ILE A 617 -9.65 -3.75 -17.13
CA ILE A 617 -8.93 -3.12 -16.02
C ILE A 617 -7.58 -3.81 -15.83
N HIS A 618 -6.64 -3.16 -15.15
CA HIS A 618 -5.25 -3.62 -15.09
C HIS A 618 -5.12 -5.02 -14.44
N GLU A 619 -5.95 -5.36 -13.45
CA GLU A 619 -5.91 -6.67 -12.78
C GLU A 619 -6.26 -7.83 -13.74
N MET A 620 -7.14 -7.59 -14.72
CA MET A 620 -7.44 -8.58 -15.77
C MET A 620 -6.23 -8.80 -16.69
N SER A 621 -5.57 -7.69 -17.11
CA SER A 621 -4.37 -7.72 -17.94
C SER A 621 -3.23 -8.45 -17.24
N GLU A 622 -3.03 -8.19 -15.96
CA GLU A 622 -1.98 -8.79 -15.13
C GLU A 622 -2.24 -10.29 -14.90
N MET A 623 -3.49 -10.69 -14.62
CA MET A 623 -3.86 -12.10 -14.54
C MET A 623 -3.59 -12.82 -15.87
N ALA A 624 -3.94 -12.18 -16.99
CA ALA A 624 -3.76 -12.77 -18.32
C ALA A 624 -2.28 -12.84 -18.76
N ALA A 625 -1.42 -11.99 -18.20
CA ALA A 625 0.00 -11.92 -18.55
C ALA A 625 0.85 -13.04 -17.93
N VAL A 626 0.29 -13.84 -17.00
CA VAL A 626 1.01 -14.89 -16.28
C VAL A 626 0.32 -16.24 -16.39
N GLU A 627 1.08 -17.34 -16.31
CA GLU A 627 0.57 -18.71 -16.46
C GLU A 627 0.14 -19.31 -15.12
N PHE A 628 -0.85 -18.69 -14.48
CA PHE A 628 -1.43 -19.11 -13.19
C PHE A 628 -2.94 -19.39 -13.28
N GLY A 629 -3.48 -19.54 -14.50
CA GLY A 629 -4.88 -19.80 -14.76
C GLY A 629 -5.78 -18.65 -14.26
N GLN A 630 -6.86 -18.98 -13.57
CA GLN A 630 -7.78 -18.00 -12.96
C GLN A 630 -7.29 -17.51 -11.58
N TYR A 631 -6.08 -17.86 -11.14
CA TYR A 631 -5.47 -17.31 -9.93
C TYR A 631 -4.86 -15.94 -10.22
N ALA A 632 -5.57 -14.88 -9.87
CA ALA A 632 -5.15 -13.51 -10.08
C ALA A 632 -4.33 -13.00 -8.88
N HIS A 633 -3.03 -13.35 -8.81
CA HIS A 633 -2.16 -12.86 -7.71
C HIS A 633 -1.98 -11.33 -7.73
N SER A 634 -2.31 -10.71 -8.85
CA SER A 634 -2.30 -9.26 -9.03
C SER A 634 -3.29 -8.52 -8.11
N ASN A 635 -4.28 -9.22 -7.54
CA ASN A 635 -5.25 -8.61 -6.64
C ASN A 635 -5.50 -9.44 -5.37
N GLN A 636 -5.84 -8.75 -4.29
CA GLN A 636 -5.90 -9.25 -2.92
C GLN A 636 -6.90 -10.40 -2.67
N PRO A 637 -8.07 -10.49 -3.34
CA PRO A 637 -8.97 -11.63 -3.16
C PRO A 637 -8.33 -13.00 -3.37
N SER A 638 -7.24 -13.07 -4.16
CA SER A 638 -6.53 -14.32 -4.44
C SER A 638 -5.47 -14.70 -3.39
N HIS A 639 -5.02 -13.80 -2.55
CA HIS A 639 -3.79 -13.95 -1.76
C HIS A 639 -3.77 -15.14 -0.79
N ASN A 640 -4.91 -15.60 -0.31
CA ASN A 640 -5.03 -16.76 0.59
C ASN A 640 -5.29 -18.09 -0.14
N LEU A 641 -5.67 -18.06 -1.44
CA LEU A 641 -6.22 -19.23 -2.14
C LEU A 641 -5.23 -20.39 -2.26
N LEU A 642 -3.95 -20.09 -2.49
CA LEU A 642 -2.91 -21.13 -2.60
C LEU A 642 -2.72 -21.88 -1.28
N TYR A 643 -2.98 -21.24 -0.15
CA TYR A 643 -2.89 -21.85 1.17
C TYR A 643 -4.10 -22.73 1.52
N LEU A 644 -5.24 -22.53 0.86
CA LEU A 644 -6.41 -23.40 1.01
C LEU A 644 -6.16 -24.83 0.52
N LEU A 645 -5.23 -25.04 -0.41
CA LEU A 645 -4.80 -26.37 -0.84
C LEU A 645 -4.29 -27.22 0.34
N ALA A 646 -3.57 -26.64 1.29
CA ALA A 646 -3.12 -27.35 2.48
C ALA A 646 -4.30 -27.80 3.37
N HIS A 647 -5.33 -26.96 3.52
CA HIS A 647 -6.56 -27.32 4.25
C HIS A 647 -7.40 -28.38 3.50
N ALA A 648 -7.31 -28.38 2.17
CA ALA A 648 -7.92 -29.41 1.32
C ALA A 648 -7.10 -30.72 1.26
N GLY A 649 -6.03 -30.85 2.08
CA GLY A 649 -5.22 -32.06 2.16
C GLY A 649 -4.10 -32.16 1.11
N ARG A 650 -3.79 -31.06 0.41
CA ARG A 650 -2.73 -30.98 -0.60
C ARG A 650 -1.67 -29.91 -0.24
N PRO A 651 -0.97 -30.09 0.91
CA PRO A 651 0.11 -29.15 1.31
C PRO A 651 1.25 -29.11 0.29
N ASP A 652 1.49 -30.17 -0.45
CA ASP A 652 2.46 -30.24 -1.55
C ASP A 652 2.14 -29.20 -2.64
N LEU A 653 0.88 -29.04 -3.01
CA LEU A 653 0.47 -28.05 -4.00
C LEU A 653 0.61 -26.61 -3.45
N THR A 654 0.25 -26.38 -2.17
CA THR A 654 0.54 -25.09 -1.52
C THR A 654 2.03 -24.75 -1.64
N GLN A 655 2.91 -25.66 -1.27
CA GLN A 655 4.35 -25.47 -1.29
C GLN A 655 4.87 -25.14 -2.69
N ARG A 656 4.44 -25.91 -3.67
CA ARG A 656 4.80 -25.72 -5.08
C ARG A 656 4.36 -24.36 -5.62
N TRP A 657 3.08 -24.02 -5.44
CA TRP A 657 2.52 -22.81 -6.02
C TRP A 657 2.97 -21.54 -5.31
N VAL A 658 3.09 -21.55 -3.99
CA VAL A 658 3.63 -20.41 -3.23
C VAL A 658 5.08 -20.13 -3.62
N ARG A 659 5.93 -21.17 -3.77
CA ARG A 659 7.31 -21.00 -4.26
C ARG A 659 7.36 -20.50 -5.69
N LYS A 660 6.49 -20.99 -6.57
CA LYS A 660 6.36 -20.49 -7.94
C LYS A 660 5.97 -19.01 -7.95
N THR A 661 4.97 -18.62 -7.17
CA THR A 661 4.52 -17.23 -7.04
C THR A 661 5.67 -16.31 -6.58
N MET A 662 6.37 -16.67 -5.50
CA MET A 662 7.49 -15.87 -5.01
C MET A 662 8.63 -15.71 -6.02
N ASN A 663 8.93 -16.74 -6.79
CA ASN A 663 10.04 -16.73 -7.74
C ASN A 663 9.71 -16.05 -9.07
N GLU A 664 8.47 -16.11 -9.54
CA GLU A 664 8.08 -15.63 -10.86
C GLU A 664 7.39 -14.26 -10.85
N LEU A 665 6.66 -13.94 -9.75
CA LEU A 665 5.84 -12.73 -9.69
C LEU A 665 6.44 -11.60 -8.84
N TYR A 666 7.55 -11.86 -8.15
CA TYR A 666 8.26 -10.87 -7.35
C TYR A 666 9.71 -10.71 -7.78
N SER A 667 10.15 -9.48 -7.88
CA SER A 667 11.55 -9.17 -8.15
C SER A 667 11.97 -7.89 -7.42
N PRO A 668 13.26 -7.51 -7.45
CA PRO A 668 13.67 -6.21 -6.93
C PRO A 668 13.05 -5.02 -7.66
N ASP A 669 12.46 -5.24 -8.84
CA ASP A 669 11.98 -4.17 -9.71
C ASP A 669 10.45 -4.10 -9.79
N GLN A 670 9.73 -5.19 -9.46
CA GLN A 670 8.29 -5.26 -9.69
C GLN A 670 7.53 -6.17 -8.71
N PHE A 671 6.22 -5.96 -8.66
CA PHE A 671 5.18 -6.82 -8.10
C PHE A 671 4.28 -7.37 -9.20
N ALA A 672 3.38 -8.28 -8.82
CA ALA A 672 2.42 -8.88 -9.75
C ALA A 672 1.23 -7.97 -10.12
N GLY A 673 0.99 -6.94 -9.34
CA GLY A 673 -0.10 -5.96 -9.43
C GLY A 673 0.18 -4.82 -8.49
N ASP A 674 -0.85 -4.10 -8.02
CA ASP A 674 -0.71 -2.99 -7.07
C ASP A 674 -0.10 -3.47 -5.75
N GLU A 675 0.87 -2.72 -5.24
CA GLU A 675 1.55 -3.06 -3.99
C GLU A 675 0.65 -2.80 -2.77
N ASP A 676 -0.15 -1.74 -2.84
CA ASP A 676 -1.19 -1.36 -1.89
C ASP A 676 -0.69 -1.28 -0.44
N THR A 677 0.14 -0.27 -0.20
CA THR A 677 0.57 0.18 1.13
C THR A 677 1.13 -0.91 2.06
N GLY A 678 1.86 -1.85 1.47
CA GLY A 678 2.51 -2.97 2.18
C GLY A 678 1.80 -4.31 2.06
N SER A 679 0.66 -4.41 1.36
CA SER A 679 -0.11 -5.65 1.21
C SER A 679 0.67 -6.74 0.47
N MET A 680 1.12 -6.45 -0.77
CA MET A 680 1.92 -7.37 -1.57
C MET A 680 3.26 -7.70 -0.91
N ALA A 681 3.92 -6.66 -0.37
CA ALA A 681 5.20 -6.81 0.29
C ALA A 681 5.11 -7.73 1.52
N ALA A 682 4.10 -7.55 2.36
CA ALA A 682 3.89 -8.41 3.53
C ALA A 682 3.52 -9.85 3.16
N TRP A 683 2.78 -10.05 2.05
CA TRP A 683 2.53 -11.40 1.52
C TRP A 683 3.85 -12.12 1.19
N TYR A 684 4.74 -11.43 0.45
CA TYR A 684 6.05 -11.98 0.11
C TYR A 684 6.90 -12.27 1.35
N ILE A 685 6.96 -11.34 2.32
CA ILE A 685 7.73 -11.49 3.54
C ILE A 685 7.26 -12.72 4.31
N LEU A 686 5.97 -12.84 4.64
CA LEU A 686 5.44 -13.96 5.42
C LEU A 686 5.58 -15.28 4.66
N SER A 687 5.26 -15.31 3.37
CA SER A 687 5.40 -16.51 2.53
C SER A 687 6.86 -16.97 2.43
N SER A 688 7.81 -16.05 2.37
CA SER A 688 9.25 -16.37 2.34
C SER A 688 9.76 -16.98 3.66
N LEU A 689 9.10 -16.64 4.78
CA LEU A 689 9.34 -17.27 6.09
C LEU A 689 8.70 -18.66 6.20
N GLY A 690 7.82 -19.05 5.27
CA GLY A 690 7.21 -20.37 5.18
C GLY A 690 5.84 -20.51 5.85
N PHE A 691 5.12 -19.39 6.10
CA PHE A 691 3.76 -19.43 6.65
C PHE A 691 2.98 -18.18 6.25
N TYR A 692 1.62 -18.26 6.31
CA TYR A 692 0.73 -17.17 5.91
C TYR A 692 -0.57 -17.17 6.73
N PRO A 693 -1.12 -16.00 7.13
CA PRO A 693 -2.37 -15.88 7.86
C PRO A 693 -3.57 -15.98 6.90
N VAL A 694 -4.15 -17.14 6.75
CA VAL A 694 -5.32 -17.34 5.84
C VAL A 694 -6.56 -16.61 6.35
N CYS A 695 -6.72 -16.49 7.66
CA CYS A 695 -7.85 -15.85 8.31
C CYS A 695 -7.39 -14.98 9.49
N PRO A 696 -7.01 -13.69 9.27
CA PRO A 696 -6.84 -12.75 10.37
C PRO A 696 -8.08 -12.70 11.26
N GLY A 697 -7.87 -12.56 12.59
CA GLY A 697 -8.92 -12.80 13.59
C GLY A 697 -8.95 -14.24 14.13
N LYS A 698 -8.14 -15.15 13.52
CA LYS A 698 -7.66 -16.39 14.11
C LYS A 698 -6.17 -16.25 14.36
N ALA A 699 -5.72 -16.57 15.58
CA ALA A 699 -4.32 -16.44 15.95
C ALA A 699 -3.47 -17.62 15.41
N GLU A 700 -3.57 -17.90 14.10
CA GLU A 700 -2.89 -19.02 13.45
C GLU A 700 -2.41 -18.66 12.04
N TYR A 701 -1.42 -19.42 11.55
CA TYR A 701 -0.84 -19.28 10.22
C TYR A 701 -0.77 -20.64 9.54
N THR A 702 -1.07 -20.68 8.25
CA THR A 702 -0.95 -21.91 7.45
C THR A 702 0.48 -22.05 6.94
N LEU A 703 1.06 -23.24 7.07
CA LEU A 703 2.41 -23.55 6.61
C LEU A 703 2.46 -23.61 5.08
N GLY A 704 3.51 -23.00 4.54
CA GLY A 704 3.88 -23.04 3.12
C GLY A 704 5.22 -23.70 2.90
N SER A 705 6.09 -23.07 2.12
CA SER A 705 7.46 -23.50 1.85
C SER A 705 8.42 -22.33 2.01
N PRO A 706 9.35 -22.36 2.96
CA PRO A 706 10.29 -21.26 3.20
C PRO A 706 11.21 -21.02 1.99
N LEU A 707 11.60 -19.77 1.77
CA LEU A 707 12.45 -19.39 0.63
C LEU A 707 13.94 -19.44 0.96
N PHE A 708 14.30 -19.27 2.24
CA PHE A 708 15.67 -19.14 2.70
C PHE A 708 16.13 -20.41 3.46
N THR A 709 17.44 -20.61 3.59
CA THR A 709 17.96 -21.71 4.41
C THR A 709 17.80 -21.44 5.91
N ARG A 710 17.80 -20.13 6.27
CA ARG A 710 17.52 -19.67 7.62
C ARG A 710 16.93 -18.28 7.61
N ALA A 711 16.00 -18.03 8.51
CA ALA A 711 15.52 -16.69 8.84
C ALA A 711 15.42 -16.54 10.37
N THR A 712 15.75 -15.37 10.88
CA THR A 712 15.67 -15.05 12.31
C THR A 712 14.81 -13.83 12.51
N VAL A 713 13.65 -13.99 13.15
CA VAL A 713 12.75 -12.91 13.52
C VAL A 713 13.07 -12.48 14.95
N GLN A 714 13.53 -11.24 15.12
CA GLN A 714 13.79 -10.63 16.42
C GLN A 714 12.46 -10.19 17.04
N LEU A 715 12.13 -10.78 18.16
CA LEU A 715 10.89 -10.53 18.91
C LEU A 715 11.13 -9.56 20.08
N PRO A 716 10.08 -8.94 20.64
CA PRO A 716 10.17 -8.16 21.86
C PRO A 716 10.85 -8.92 23.01
N GLY A 717 11.57 -8.20 23.88
CA GLY A 717 12.25 -8.80 25.03
C GLY A 717 13.50 -9.62 24.68
N LYS A 718 14.15 -9.35 23.54
CA LYS A 718 15.36 -10.03 23.05
C LYS A 718 15.19 -11.52 22.77
N LYS A 719 13.97 -11.96 22.51
CA LYS A 719 13.67 -13.32 22.03
C LYS A 719 13.88 -13.38 20.52
N ALA A 720 14.02 -14.58 20.00
CA ALA A 720 14.07 -14.83 18.56
C ALA A 720 13.19 -16.03 18.20
N PHE A 721 12.52 -15.92 17.05
CA PHE A 721 11.90 -17.05 16.38
C PHE A 721 12.74 -17.36 15.15
N VAL A 722 13.29 -18.57 15.12
CA VAL A 722 14.21 -19.01 14.08
C VAL A 722 13.49 -19.98 13.15
N ILE A 723 13.53 -19.74 11.87
CA ILE A 723 13.06 -20.63 10.81
C ILE A 723 14.30 -21.25 10.17
N GLU A 724 14.39 -22.57 10.16
CA GLU A 724 15.49 -23.32 9.54
C GLU A 724 14.95 -24.23 8.44
N ALA A 725 15.57 -24.18 7.29
CA ALA A 725 15.28 -25.07 6.16
C ALA A 725 16.61 -25.54 5.53
N PRO A 726 17.41 -26.33 6.24
CA PRO A 726 18.68 -26.81 5.74
C PRO A 726 18.47 -27.64 4.47
N GLY A 727 19.29 -27.36 3.45
CA GLY A 727 19.18 -28.00 2.14
C GLY A 727 18.08 -27.44 1.25
N ASN A 728 17.44 -26.34 1.64
CA ASN A 728 16.54 -25.60 0.75
C ASN A 728 17.29 -25.15 -0.51
N SER A 729 16.66 -25.33 -1.66
CA SER A 729 17.21 -24.95 -2.97
C SER A 729 16.06 -24.72 -3.96
N PRO A 730 16.32 -24.17 -5.15
CA PRO A 730 15.30 -24.05 -6.21
C PRO A 730 14.59 -25.38 -6.55
N ASP A 731 15.31 -26.51 -6.44
CA ASP A 731 14.76 -27.83 -6.73
C ASP A 731 14.13 -28.54 -5.54
N LYS A 732 14.33 -28.03 -4.32
CA LYS A 732 13.81 -28.64 -3.08
C LYS A 732 12.77 -27.73 -2.45
N VAL A 733 11.59 -27.70 -3.06
CA VAL A 733 10.49 -26.83 -2.65
C VAL A 733 9.47 -27.52 -1.72
N PHE A 734 9.51 -28.85 -1.63
CA PHE A 734 8.56 -29.60 -0.82
C PHE A 734 9.06 -29.74 0.61
N VAL A 735 8.14 -29.69 1.56
CA VAL A 735 8.39 -29.93 3.00
C VAL A 735 7.97 -31.34 3.32
N ARG A 736 8.95 -32.18 3.71
CA ARG A 736 8.69 -33.55 4.17
C ARG A 736 8.14 -33.58 5.60
N SER A 737 8.69 -32.75 6.46
CA SER A 737 8.24 -32.57 7.83
C SER A 737 8.56 -31.18 8.36
N ALA A 738 7.78 -30.72 9.32
CA ALA A 738 8.04 -29.52 10.09
C ALA A 738 8.10 -29.85 11.58
N ASN A 739 9.09 -29.32 12.28
CA ASN A 739 9.29 -29.53 13.71
C ASN A 739 9.44 -28.20 14.42
N LEU A 740 8.78 -28.04 15.57
CA LEU A 740 8.93 -26.91 16.46
C LEU A 740 9.68 -27.35 17.72
N ASP A 741 10.82 -26.72 18.00
CA ASP A 741 11.70 -27.10 19.13
C ASP A 741 11.91 -28.63 19.23
N SER A 742 12.15 -29.27 18.10
CA SER A 742 12.31 -30.72 17.92
C SER A 742 11.02 -31.56 18.09
N GLN A 743 9.86 -30.96 18.30
CA GLN A 743 8.58 -31.66 18.33
C GLN A 743 7.89 -31.58 16.95
N PRO A 744 7.42 -32.72 16.41
CA PRO A 744 6.72 -32.72 15.12
C PRO A 744 5.45 -31.87 15.17
N LEU A 745 5.25 -31.05 14.15
CA LEU A 745 3.98 -30.38 13.93
C LEU A 745 3.00 -31.32 13.21
N THR A 746 1.81 -31.46 13.80
CA THR A 746 0.74 -32.30 13.25
C THR A 746 -0.34 -31.42 12.65
N GLY A 747 -0.31 -31.17 11.37
CA GLY A 747 -1.30 -30.33 10.71
C GLY A 747 -0.69 -29.18 9.92
N PRO A 748 -1.50 -28.43 9.18
CA PRO A 748 -1.02 -27.40 8.29
C PRO A 748 -0.85 -26.03 8.98
N THR A 749 -1.11 -25.89 10.28
CA THR A 749 -1.16 -24.60 10.98
C THR A 749 -0.12 -24.45 12.08
N LEU A 750 0.28 -23.19 12.33
CA LEU A 750 1.17 -22.75 13.39
C LEU A 750 0.49 -21.62 14.18
N GLU A 751 0.39 -21.75 15.50
CA GLU A 751 -0.24 -20.76 16.36
C GLU A 751 0.64 -19.53 16.57
N HIS A 752 0.04 -18.35 16.61
CA HIS A 752 0.73 -17.09 16.90
C HIS A 752 1.47 -17.09 18.24
N ALA A 753 0.83 -17.62 19.27
CA ALA A 753 1.40 -17.71 20.61
C ALA A 753 2.74 -18.46 20.66
N VAL A 754 2.91 -19.43 19.77
CA VAL A 754 4.15 -20.20 19.63
C VAL A 754 5.25 -19.35 19.00
N ILE A 755 4.91 -18.58 17.94
CA ILE A 755 5.87 -17.69 17.28
C ILE A 755 6.41 -16.65 18.28
N VAL A 756 5.52 -15.94 18.96
CA VAL A 756 5.93 -14.84 19.87
C VAL A 756 6.58 -15.32 21.17
N LYS A 757 6.45 -16.60 21.50
CA LYS A 757 7.22 -17.22 22.57
C LYS A 757 8.71 -17.31 22.22
N GLY A 758 9.05 -17.40 20.95
CA GLY A 758 10.36 -17.71 20.41
C GLY A 758 10.58 -19.23 20.31
N GLY A 759 11.68 -19.64 19.73
CA GLY A 759 11.99 -21.04 19.47
C GLY A 759 12.44 -21.27 18.02
N THR A 760 12.49 -22.54 17.59
CA THR A 760 12.97 -22.91 16.26
C THR A 760 11.93 -23.74 15.51
N LEU A 761 11.48 -23.22 14.38
CA LEU A 761 10.68 -23.95 13.37
C LEU A 761 11.64 -24.51 12.32
N ARG A 762 11.77 -25.83 12.25
CA ARG A 762 12.67 -26.50 11.31
C ARG A 762 11.88 -27.28 10.26
N PHE A 763 12.15 -26.98 9.01
CA PHE A 763 11.62 -27.67 7.84
C PHE A 763 12.63 -28.66 7.26
N GLU A 764 12.21 -29.88 6.97
CA GLU A 764 12.98 -30.85 6.20
C GLU A 764 12.57 -30.75 4.72
N MET A 765 13.47 -30.22 3.89
CA MET A 765 13.19 -29.93 2.48
C MET A 765 13.44 -31.15 1.58
N ALA A 766 12.60 -31.32 0.55
CA ALA A 766 12.67 -32.41 -0.41
C ALA A 766 12.44 -31.94 -1.86
N ALA A 767 13.03 -32.66 -2.81
CA ALA A 767 12.86 -32.39 -4.25
C ALA A 767 11.56 -32.98 -4.83
N LYS A 768 10.95 -33.94 -4.12
CA LYS A 768 9.70 -34.61 -4.53
C LYS A 768 8.70 -34.54 -3.40
N SER A 769 7.42 -34.41 -3.76
CA SER A 769 6.30 -34.54 -2.82
C SER A 769 6.31 -35.94 -2.17
N SER A 770 5.88 -35.99 -0.91
CA SER A 770 5.62 -37.24 -0.19
C SER A 770 4.16 -37.71 -0.33
N THR A 771 3.31 -36.93 -1.02
CA THR A 771 1.90 -37.24 -1.30
C THR A 771 1.70 -37.61 -2.75
#